data_82a4cdc56de7357d6d3f26459c17cd8a
#
_entry.id   82a4cdc56de7357d6d3f26459c17cd8a
#
_cell.length_a   1.000
_cell.length_b   1.000
_cell.length_c   1.000
_cell.angle_alpha   90.00
_cell.angle_beta   90.00
_cell.angle_gamma   90.00
#
_symmetry.space_group_name_H-M   'P 1'
#
loop_
_entity.id
_entity.type
_entity.pdbx_description
1 polymer ?
#
loop_
_entity_poly.entity_id
_entity_poly.type
_entity_poly.pdbx_seq_one_letter_code
_entity_poly.pdbx_strand_id
1 'polypeptide(L)'
;MKRYLALFAAALLLFAGCIPQDPDPKPGPDPVPPTEEVKSSGITYQLLVYSFCDSDGDGIGDFAGITSKLDYLKSLGASALWLSPIHPASSYHGYDVLDYTAVNPDYGTETDLKNLIDQAHAKDIKIYLDFVLNHTSKDNPWFLDAKKGADSPYRDYYIFSDDPQADIKAGKIAMIEKNGYDAGQWFQCVSGGSVQKVKFTLTCDASDKPKTLKVEKTDNISNTGSSGTGKYLWWGDPGKNTEFYGSGNGTYTLSLELDSPWGVLVRTSTTQWDSYKYGAPSGKNKLSWGTPLNLSNSDAQDIMLPDMTGTWYHSHMWTSYFADLNYGPASSCENSPAFKAVTEAAGKWIRMGVDGFRLDAIKHIYHNASSDENPTFLKKFYDHCNATYKAAGHSDDIYMVGEHFSEAAEVAPYYKGLPAFFEFSFWWRLKEALSSGNGQNFVAAIQGYQKQYSQYRKDYIEATKLSNHDEDRAGSDLGRDKAKMKLAGAVLLTCSGQPFIYQGEELGYWGTKANGDEYVRTPVKWTRSGSVASGRLGGKVDGSMLSADISVEAQDADASSVLKVYKDFGEARSKCEALASGDLGYCAETGSSGLCAWYRTSGDSEVLVVHNFSGGTASVTFTSASLKTLLVSNGSVTVNGNKLTLGAYASAVFVQ
;
A
#
# COMPACT_ATOMS: atom_id res chain seq x y z
N MET A 1 -0.46 -6.18 19.19
CA MET A 1 0.47 -6.41 18.06
C MET A 1 1.17 -7.77 18.06
N LYS A 2 1.76 -8.30 19.14
CA LYS A 2 2.48 -9.61 19.12
C LYS A 2 1.61 -10.90 19.02
N ARG A 3 0.32 -10.86 19.24
CA ARG A 3 -0.56 -12.06 19.14
C ARG A 3 -1.12 -12.32 17.74
N TYR A 4 -1.13 -11.33 16.86
CA TYR A 4 -1.61 -11.51 15.47
C TYR A 4 -0.49 -11.93 14.50
N LEU A 5 0.79 -11.67 14.81
CA LEU A 5 1.92 -12.22 14.07
C LEU A 5 2.07 -13.75 14.22
N ALA A 6 1.62 -14.33 15.36
CA ALA A 6 1.72 -15.77 15.59
C ALA A 6 0.69 -16.59 14.80
N LEU A 7 -0.44 -16.00 14.40
CA LEU A 7 -1.44 -16.67 13.55
C LEU A 7 -1.05 -16.65 12.06
N PHE A 8 -0.30 -15.66 11.60
CA PHE A 8 0.22 -15.62 10.23
C PHE A 8 1.42 -16.57 10.02
N ALA A 9 2.26 -16.77 11.05
CA ALA A 9 3.38 -17.70 10.97
C ALA A 9 2.96 -19.19 11.08
N ALA A 10 1.81 -19.49 11.69
CA ALA A 10 1.31 -20.85 11.81
C ALA A 10 0.58 -21.36 10.55
N ALA A 11 0.09 -20.45 9.69
CA ALA A 11 -0.55 -20.83 8.44
C ALA A 11 0.45 -21.21 7.32
N LEU A 12 1.72 -20.79 7.44
CA LEU A 12 2.75 -21.08 6.43
C LEU A 12 3.45 -22.45 6.58
N LEU A 13 3.15 -23.23 7.64
CA LEU A 13 3.85 -24.49 7.91
C LEU A 13 3.02 -25.76 7.69
N LEU A 14 1.81 -25.69 7.12
CA LEU A 14 0.92 -26.84 6.96
C LEU A 14 0.48 -27.16 5.51
N PHE A 15 1.05 -26.54 4.49
CA PHE A 15 0.74 -26.87 3.09
C PHE A 15 1.93 -27.45 2.30
N ALA A 16 2.63 -28.41 2.89
CA ALA A 16 3.48 -29.34 2.14
C ALA A 16 2.72 -30.65 1.98
N GLY A 17 1.78 -30.71 1.05
CA GLY A 17 1.13 -31.96 0.73
C GLY A 17 -0.14 -31.76 -0.11
N CYS A 18 -0.07 -32.18 -1.38
CA CYS A 18 -1.15 -32.33 -2.35
C CYS A 18 -1.73 -31.00 -2.86
N ILE A 19 -1.30 -30.61 -4.05
CA ILE A 19 -2.07 -29.70 -4.91
C ILE A 19 -3.34 -30.47 -5.31
N PRO A 20 -4.55 -30.07 -4.85
CA PRO A 20 -5.77 -30.58 -5.44
C PRO A 20 -5.80 -30.07 -6.89
N GLN A 21 -6.03 -30.95 -7.87
CA GLN A 21 -6.51 -30.50 -9.16
C GLN A 21 -7.81 -29.74 -8.91
N ASP A 22 -7.80 -28.41 -9.16
CA ASP A 22 -9.00 -27.59 -9.10
C ASP A 22 -10.09 -28.24 -9.96
N PRO A 23 -11.32 -28.39 -9.45
CA PRO A 23 -12.45 -28.71 -10.29
C PRO A 23 -12.57 -27.62 -11.35
N ASP A 24 -12.86 -27.99 -12.60
CA ASP A 24 -13.06 -27.05 -13.71
C ASP A 24 -13.78 -25.78 -13.24
N PRO A 25 -13.17 -24.60 -13.43
CA PRO A 25 -13.78 -23.36 -12.96
C PRO A 25 -15.17 -23.22 -13.60
N LYS A 26 -16.18 -22.91 -12.78
CA LYS A 26 -17.50 -22.54 -13.30
C LYS A 26 -17.28 -21.46 -14.36
N PRO A 27 -18.00 -21.47 -15.49
CA PRO A 27 -17.89 -20.43 -16.49
C PRO A 27 -18.12 -19.08 -15.80
N GLY A 28 -17.08 -18.24 -15.81
CA GLY A 28 -17.15 -16.88 -15.29
C GLY A 28 -18.14 -16.05 -16.11
N PRO A 29 -18.57 -14.88 -15.59
CA PRO A 29 -19.36 -13.96 -16.38
C PRO A 29 -18.61 -13.60 -17.66
N ASP A 30 -19.34 -13.30 -18.72
CA ASP A 30 -18.77 -12.89 -20.00
C ASP A 30 -17.75 -11.75 -19.80
N PRO A 31 -16.56 -11.81 -20.42
CA PRO A 31 -15.56 -10.75 -20.33
C PRO A 31 -16.16 -9.41 -20.74
N VAL A 32 -15.82 -8.36 -20.00
CA VAL A 32 -16.17 -6.99 -20.40
C VAL A 32 -15.53 -6.75 -21.78
N PRO A 33 -16.31 -6.42 -22.84
CA PRO A 33 -15.71 -6.12 -24.13
C PRO A 33 -14.82 -4.88 -23.98
N PRO A 34 -13.63 -4.85 -24.62
CA PRO A 34 -12.76 -3.68 -24.59
C PRO A 34 -13.50 -2.49 -25.18
N THR A 35 -13.51 -1.38 -24.47
CA THR A 35 -14.12 -0.12 -24.94
C THR A 35 -13.18 0.62 -25.89
N GLU A 36 -11.88 0.57 -25.65
CA GLU A 36 -10.74 0.94 -26.49
C GLU A 36 -9.48 0.36 -25.85
N GLU A 37 -8.40 0.13 -26.59
CA GLU A 37 -7.15 -0.39 -26.00
C GLU A 37 -6.52 0.61 -25.04
N VAL A 38 -6.45 0.27 -23.75
CA VAL A 38 -5.59 0.98 -22.81
C VAL A 38 -4.14 0.59 -23.13
N LYS A 39 -3.40 1.49 -23.76
CA LYS A 39 -2.00 1.22 -24.11
C LYS A 39 -1.17 1.18 -22.83
N SER A 40 -0.45 0.08 -22.60
CA SER A 40 0.59 0.02 -21.58
C SER A 40 1.58 1.16 -21.82
N SER A 41 1.94 1.90 -20.77
CA SER A 41 2.95 2.97 -20.86
C SER A 41 4.39 2.44 -20.90
N GLY A 42 4.58 1.13 -20.90
CA GLY A 42 5.89 0.50 -20.79
C GLY A 42 6.36 0.43 -19.34
N ILE A 43 7.58 0.89 -19.03
CA ILE A 43 8.16 0.84 -17.68
C ILE A 43 7.64 2.01 -16.85
N THR A 44 7.07 1.73 -15.67
CA THR A 44 6.71 2.75 -14.68
C THR A 44 7.75 2.76 -13.55
N TYR A 45 8.23 3.94 -13.17
CA TYR A 45 9.10 4.10 -12.03
C TYR A 45 8.30 4.66 -10.85
N GLN A 46 8.23 3.90 -9.76
CA GLN A 46 7.62 4.35 -8.50
C GLN A 46 8.61 5.16 -7.69
N LEU A 47 8.26 6.37 -7.32
CA LEU A 47 9.08 7.22 -6.46
C LEU A 47 8.28 7.80 -5.28
N LEU A 48 8.99 8.02 -4.19
CA LEU A 48 8.50 8.68 -2.99
C LEU A 48 8.98 10.14 -3.03
N VAL A 49 8.07 11.08 -3.29
CA VAL A 49 8.42 12.50 -3.50
C VAL A 49 9.35 13.01 -2.40
N TYR A 50 8.98 12.78 -1.13
CA TYR A 50 9.72 13.27 0.05
C TYR A 50 11.14 12.68 0.22
N SER A 51 11.49 11.59 -0.48
CA SER A 51 12.79 10.90 -0.31
C SER A 51 13.52 10.65 -1.63
N PHE A 52 13.03 11.19 -2.75
CA PHE A 52 13.65 10.97 -4.05
C PHE A 52 14.82 11.91 -4.31
N CYS A 53 14.59 13.21 -4.41
CA CYS A 53 15.61 14.21 -4.66
C CYS A 53 15.23 15.56 -4.06
N ASP A 54 16.07 16.08 -3.20
CA ASP A 54 15.99 17.39 -2.58
C ASP A 54 16.73 18.41 -3.47
N SER A 55 16.03 19.45 -3.94
CA SER A 55 16.61 20.45 -4.84
C SER A 55 17.02 21.75 -4.15
N ASP A 56 16.45 22.06 -2.99
CA ASP A 56 16.66 23.33 -2.27
C ASP A 56 17.48 23.20 -0.98
N GLY A 57 17.74 21.96 -0.54
CA GLY A 57 18.63 21.67 0.58
C GLY A 57 17.95 21.64 1.94
N ASP A 58 16.61 21.55 1.99
CA ASP A 58 15.85 21.48 3.24
C ASP A 58 15.79 20.05 3.83
N GLY A 59 16.26 19.06 3.09
CA GLY A 59 16.28 17.65 3.46
C GLY A 59 15.04 16.87 3.02
N ILE A 60 14.12 17.49 2.30
CA ILE A 60 12.88 16.87 1.79
C ILE A 60 12.97 16.83 0.26
N GLY A 61 12.51 15.74 -0.35
CA GLY A 61 12.42 15.66 -1.80
C GLY A 61 11.24 16.47 -2.33
N ASP A 62 11.41 17.03 -3.54
CA ASP A 62 10.48 17.99 -4.12
C ASP A 62 10.28 17.80 -5.64
N PHE A 63 9.31 18.49 -6.23
CA PHE A 63 8.99 18.40 -7.67
C PHE A 63 10.14 18.88 -8.56
N ALA A 64 10.90 19.91 -8.13
CA ALA A 64 12.03 20.41 -8.90
C ALA A 64 13.19 19.41 -8.87
N GLY A 65 13.41 18.73 -7.75
CA GLY A 65 14.33 17.62 -7.62
C GLY A 65 13.99 16.46 -8.56
N ILE A 66 12.70 16.05 -8.63
CA ILE A 66 12.26 15.03 -9.59
C ILE A 66 12.51 15.50 -11.02
N THR A 67 12.13 16.74 -11.34
CA THR A 67 12.34 17.34 -12.67
C THR A 67 13.81 17.27 -13.09
N SER A 68 14.74 17.54 -12.16
CA SER A 68 16.20 17.47 -12.42
C SER A 68 16.72 16.06 -12.74
N LYS A 69 15.93 15.02 -12.45
CA LYS A 69 16.30 13.61 -12.63
C LYS A 69 15.55 12.90 -13.77
N LEU A 70 14.77 13.61 -14.57
CA LEU A 70 14.00 13.01 -15.67
C LEU A 70 14.90 12.29 -16.70
N ASP A 71 16.11 12.78 -16.98
CA ASP A 71 17.04 12.11 -17.89
C ASP A 71 17.59 10.79 -17.32
N TYR A 72 17.83 10.75 -16.00
CA TYR A 72 18.15 9.49 -15.31
C TYR A 72 17.00 8.47 -15.43
N LEU A 73 15.79 8.90 -15.13
CA LEU A 73 14.59 8.05 -15.20
C LEU A 73 14.36 7.55 -16.63
N LYS A 74 14.52 8.42 -17.64
CA LYS A 74 14.47 8.02 -19.06
C LYS A 74 15.56 7.00 -19.42
N SER A 75 16.76 7.10 -18.83
CA SER A 75 17.85 6.15 -19.08
C SER A 75 17.58 4.75 -18.53
N LEU A 76 16.63 4.59 -17.62
CA LEU A 76 16.10 3.30 -17.15
C LEU A 76 15.00 2.72 -18.08
N GLY A 77 14.68 3.43 -19.17
CA GLY A 77 13.57 3.08 -20.06
C GLY A 77 12.19 3.50 -19.52
N ALA A 78 12.14 4.29 -18.44
CA ALA A 78 10.86 4.71 -17.87
C ALA A 78 10.05 5.55 -18.86
N SER A 79 8.78 5.20 -19.03
CA SER A 79 7.78 5.91 -19.81
C SER A 79 6.64 6.46 -18.94
N ALA A 80 6.65 6.16 -17.65
CA ALA A 80 5.76 6.74 -16.67
C ALA A 80 6.42 6.84 -15.29
N LEU A 81 5.97 7.80 -14.48
CA LEU A 81 6.32 7.96 -13.08
C LEU A 81 5.07 7.82 -12.23
N TRP A 82 5.12 6.97 -11.21
CA TRP A 82 4.12 6.96 -10.14
C TRP A 82 4.68 7.73 -8.95
N LEU A 83 4.08 8.88 -8.65
CA LEU A 83 4.40 9.72 -7.49
C LEU A 83 3.60 9.25 -6.28
N SER A 84 4.26 9.06 -5.12
CA SER A 84 3.57 8.88 -3.84
C SER A 84 2.61 10.05 -3.57
N PRO A 85 1.66 9.95 -2.61
CA PRO A 85 0.66 11.00 -2.41
C PRO A 85 1.28 12.40 -2.33
N ILE A 86 0.79 13.30 -3.18
CA ILE A 86 1.29 14.67 -3.32
C ILE A 86 0.52 15.70 -2.50
N HIS A 87 -0.57 15.27 -1.86
CA HIS A 87 -1.49 16.14 -1.15
C HIS A 87 -0.98 16.52 0.25
N PRO A 88 -1.43 17.65 0.83
CA PRO A 88 -1.25 17.90 2.25
C PRO A 88 -1.76 16.73 3.08
N ALA A 89 -0.99 16.32 4.07
CA ALA A 89 -1.29 15.17 4.91
C ALA A 89 -0.79 15.40 6.34
N SER A 90 -1.33 14.66 7.32
CA SER A 90 -0.88 14.75 8.71
C SER A 90 0.41 13.96 8.95
N SER A 91 0.70 12.97 8.09
CA SER A 91 1.90 12.13 8.18
C SER A 91 2.86 12.36 7.01
N TYR A 92 4.09 11.86 7.18
CA TYR A 92 5.13 11.94 6.16
C TYR A 92 4.82 11.11 4.92
N HIS A 93 4.03 10.05 5.04
CA HIS A 93 3.73 9.14 3.93
C HIS A 93 2.61 9.63 3.00
N GLY A 94 1.76 10.57 3.48
CA GLY A 94 0.77 11.23 2.64
C GLY A 94 -0.57 10.51 2.46
N TYR A 95 -0.74 9.28 2.97
CA TYR A 95 -1.99 8.53 2.78
C TYR A 95 -3.15 9.02 3.65
N ASP A 96 -2.90 9.84 4.65
CA ASP A 96 -3.88 10.54 5.49
C ASP A 96 -4.14 11.95 4.96
N VAL A 97 -4.86 12.02 3.84
CA VAL A 97 -5.09 13.23 3.06
C VAL A 97 -5.88 14.29 3.84
N LEU A 98 -5.37 15.52 3.85
CA LEU A 98 -6.04 16.72 4.40
C LEU A 98 -6.80 17.51 3.34
N ASP A 99 -6.29 17.56 2.11
CA ASP A 99 -6.92 18.29 1.00
C ASP A 99 -6.54 17.65 -0.34
N TYR A 100 -7.52 17.07 -1.02
CA TYR A 100 -7.33 16.44 -2.33
C TYR A 100 -7.07 17.42 -3.48
N THR A 101 -7.29 18.72 -3.23
CA THR A 101 -7.22 19.75 -4.27
C THR A 101 -5.96 20.61 -4.19
N ALA A 102 -5.10 20.38 -3.21
CA ALA A 102 -3.84 21.08 -3.01
C ALA A 102 -2.63 20.14 -3.13
N VAL A 103 -1.46 20.69 -3.41
CA VAL A 103 -0.18 20.01 -3.26
C VAL A 103 0.39 20.25 -1.86
N ASN A 104 1.14 19.28 -1.36
CA ASN A 104 1.86 19.44 -0.10
C ASN A 104 2.92 20.54 -0.26
N PRO A 105 2.90 21.59 0.57
CA PRO A 105 3.81 22.73 0.44
C PRO A 105 5.29 22.33 0.58
N ASP A 106 5.61 21.21 1.23
CA ASP A 106 6.99 20.73 1.32
C ASP A 106 7.53 20.17 -0.02
N TYR A 107 6.66 19.91 -0.99
CA TYR A 107 7.06 19.40 -2.31
C TYR A 107 7.11 20.49 -3.39
N GLY A 108 6.73 21.72 -3.04
CA GLY A 108 6.64 22.85 -3.93
C GLY A 108 5.20 23.33 -4.15
N THR A 109 5.00 24.03 -5.25
CA THR A 109 3.70 24.64 -5.63
C THR A 109 3.02 23.84 -6.74
N GLU A 110 1.75 24.17 -7.05
CA GLU A 110 1.07 23.64 -8.23
C GLU A 110 1.79 24.01 -9.54
N THR A 111 2.50 25.15 -9.56
CA THR A 111 3.32 25.56 -10.71
C THR A 111 4.53 24.62 -10.88
N ASP A 112 5.15 24.20 -9.78
CA ASP A 112 6.29 23.26 -9.83
C ASP A 112 5.83 21.87 -10.27
N LEU A 113 4.67 21.40 -9.79
CA LEU A 113 4.05 20.16 -10.28
C LEU A 113 3.72 20.25 -11.78
N LYS A 114 3.11 21.37 -12.23
CA LYS A 114 2.81 21.57 -13.65
C LYS A 114 4.09 21.57 -14.49
N ASN A 115 5.16 22.21 -14.02
CA ASN A 115 6.45 22.18 -14.70
C ASN A 115 7.02 20.75 -14.78
N LEU A 116 6.93 19.96 -13.70
CA LEU A 116 7.33 18.55 -13.72
C LEU A 116 6.55 17.77 -14.79
N ILE A 117 5.23 17.92 -14.84
CA ILE A 117 4.37 17.27 -15.84
C ILE A 117 4.81 17.65 -17.25
N ASP A 118 4.97 18.94 -17.54
CA ASP A 118 5.34 19.42 -18.87
C ASP A 118 6.73 18.94 -19.31
N GLN A 119 7.70 18.95 -18.40
CA GLN A 119 9.05 18.45 -18.67
C GLN A 119 9.09 16.92 -18.83
N ALA A 120 8.27 16.18 -18.09
CA ALA A 120 8.11 14.75 -18.24
C ALA A 120 7.50 14.40 -19.62
N HIS A 121 6.41 15.09 -19.99
CA HIS A 121 5.75 14.92 -21.30
C HIS A 121 6.70 15.26 -22.46
N ALA A 122 7.54 16.28 -22.34
CA ALA A 122 8.56 16.60 -23.34
C ALA A 122 9.61 15.48 -23.55
N LYS A 123 9.65 14.50 -22.62
CA LYS A 123 10.51 13.31 -22.69
C LYS A 123 9.72 12.01 -22.90
N ASP A 124 8.46 12.09 -23.30
CA ASP A 124 7.54 10.95 -23.42
C ASP A 124 7.47 10.14 -22.11
N ILE A 125 7.35 10.83 -20.99
CA ILE A 125 7.14 10.23 -19.65
C ILE A 125 5.80 10.72 -19.13
N LYS A 126 4.88 9.78 -18.85
CA LYS A 126 3.57 10.04 -18.23
C LYS A 126 3.70 10.23 -16.72
N ILE A 127 2.77 10.95 -16.12
CA ILE A 127 2.71 11.17 -14.66
C ILE A 127 1.45 10.53 -14.09
N TYR A 128 1.62 9.61 -13.14
CA TYR A 128 0.57 9.00 -12.34
C TYR A 128 0.64 9.47 -10.90
N LEU A 129 -0.48 9.87 -10.34
CA LEU A 129 -0.58 10.26 -8.93
C LEU A 129 -1.16 9.11 -8.10
N ASP A 130 -0.65 8.99 -6.89
CA ASP A 130 -1.32 8.16 -5.86
C ASP A 130 -2.61 8.85 -5.41
N PHE A 131 -3.72 8.11 -5.36
CA PHE A 131 -5.02 8.68 -5.03
C PHE A 131 -5.77 7.78 -4.06
N VAL A 132 -6.05 8.32 -2.86
CA VAL A 132 -6.66 7.58 -1.75
C VAL A 132 -8.18 7.73 -1.82
N LEU A 133 -8.88 6.62 -2.11
CA LEU A 133 -10.34 6.61 -2.21
C LEU A 133 -11.05 6.06 -0.97
N ASN A 134 -10.35 5.28 -0.15
CA ASN A 134 -10.97 4.61 0.99
C ASN A 134 -11.27 5.57 2.14
N HIS A 135 -10.39 6.52 2.44
CA HIS A 135 -10.45 7.34 3.65
C HIS A 135 -9.79 8.70 3.48
N THR A 136 -10.00 9.56 4.47
CA THR A 136 -9.20 10.78 4.68
C THR A 136 -8.48 10.72 6.03
N SER A 137 -7.59 11.70 6.30
CA SER A 137 -7.14 11.96 7.67
C SER A 137 -8.33 12.29 8.58
N LYS A 138 -8.26 11.90 9.85
CA LYS A 138 -9.16 12.41 10.91
C LYS A 138 -9.04 13.92 11.13
N ASP A 139 -7.97 14.53 10.64
CA ASP A 139 -7.71 15.98 10.73
C ASP A 139 -8.11 16.71 9.44
N ASN A 140 -8.67 16.00 8.45
CA ASN A 140 -9.22 16.58 7.23
C ASN A 140 -10.35 17.58 7.57
N PRO A 141 -10.37 18.79 7.00
CA PRO A 141 -11.41 19.78 7.25
C PRO A 141 -12.85 19.28 7.06
N TRP A 142 -13.09 18.41 6.09
CA TRP A 142 -14.39 17.76 5.90
C TRP A 142 -14.78 16.92 7.12
N PHE A 143 -13.84 16.10 7.61
CA PHE A 143 -14.10 15.26 8.78
C PHE A 143 -14.24 16.07 10.07
N LEU A 144 -13.38 17.08 10.25
CA LEU A 144 -13.47 17.99 11.40
C LEU A 144 -14.81 18.71 11.48
N ASP A 145 -15.42 19.01 10.35
CA ASP A 145 -16.76 19.60 10.31
C ASP A 145 -17.85 18.52 10.46
N ALA A 146 -17.71 17.38 9.74
CA ALA A 146 -18.67 16.27 9.78
C ALA A 146 -18.93 15.74 11.20
N LYS A 147 -17.90 15.67 12.02
CA LYS A 147 -18.02 15.20 13.41
C LYS A 147 -18.73 16.14 14.36
N LYS A 148 -19.01 17.40 13.95
CA LYS A 148 -19.75 18.37 14.78
C LYS A 148 -21.23 17.99 14.93
N GLY A 149 -21.81 17.27 13.97
CA GLY A 149 -23.20 16.80 14.06
C GLY A 149 -23.88 16.58 12.72
N ALA A 150 -25.15 16.24 12.78
CA ALA A 150 -25.96 15.93 11.60
C ALA A 150 -26.19 17.11 10.65
N ASP A 151 -26.07 18.35 11.16
CA ASP A 151 -26.28 19.58 10.37
C ASP A 151 -25.06 19.96 9.51
N SER A 152 -23.93 19.25 9.65
CA SER A 152 -22.74 19.50 8.83
C SER A 152 -22.99 19.11 7.37
N PRO A 153 -22.62 19.97 6.40
CA PRO A 153 -22.70 19.64 4.97
C PRO A 153 -21.79 18.46 4.57
N TYR A 154 -20.83 18.11 5.42
CA TYR A 154 -19.90 16.99 5.21
C TYR A 154 -20.29 15.72 5.97
N ARG A 155 -21.44 15.72 6.69
CA ARG A 155 -21.86 14.56 7.50
C ARG A 155 -21.93 13.28 6.68
N ASP A 156 -22.53 13.36 5.51
CA ASP A 156 -22.73 12.22 4.61
C ASP A 156 -21.46 11.81 3.82
N TYR A 157 -20.35 12.53 4.01
CA TYR A 157 -19.07 12.16 3.40
C TYR A 157 -18.42 10.96 4.08
N TYR A 158 -18.82 10.67 5.33
CA TYR A 158 -18.18 9.65 6.17
C TYR A 158 -19.19 8.64 6.72
N ILE A 159 -18.69 7.48 7.09
CA ILE A 159 -19.50 6.42 7.70
C ILE A 159 -19.59 6.71 9.19
N PHE A 160 -20.76 7.14 9.64
CA PHE A 160 -21.07 7.37 11.04
C PHE A 160 -22.20 6.48 11.51
N SER A 161 -22.20 6.10 12.80
CA SER A 161 -23.30 5.38 13.46
C SER A 161 -23.30 5.67 14.96
N ASP A 162 -24.49 5.73 15.55
CA ASP A 162 -24.66 5.82 17.00
C ASP A 162 -24.73 4.42 17.66
N ASP A 163 -25.03 3.38 16.88
CA ASP A 163 -24.98 1.98 17.27
C ASP A 163 -24.54 1.11 16.08
N PRO A 164 -23.21 0.99 15.86
CA PRO A 164 -22.68 0.30 14.70
C PRO A 164 -23.23 -1.11 14.48
N GLN A 165 -23.31 -1.91 15.55
CA GLN A 165 -23.77 -3.29 15.43
C GLN A 165 -25.26 -3.38 15.05
N ALA A 166 -26.09 -2.55 15.64
CA ALA A 166 -27.51 -2.49 15.29
C ALA A 166 -27.72 -1.98 13.86
N ASP A 167 -26.95 -0.98 13.43
CA ASP A 167 -27.06 -0.38 12.11
C ASP A 167 -26.55 -1.32 10.99
N ILE A 168 -25.45 -2.04 11.20
CA ILE A 168 -24.98 -3.09 10.27
C ILE A 168 -26.05 -4.19 10.16
N LYS A 169 -26.55 -4.70 11.29
CA LYS A 169 -27.59 -5.73 11.31
C LYS A 169 -28.88 -5.28 10.63
N ALA A 170 -29.23 -4.01 10.75
CA ALA A 170 -30.41 -3.44 10.09
C ALA A 170 -30.17 -3.15 8.59
N GLY A 171 -28.91 -3.20 8.11
CA GLY A 171 -28.52 -2.84 6.74
C GLY A 171 -28.61 -1.35 6.45
N LYS A 172 -28.39 -0.49 7.46
CA LYS A 172 -28.42 0.96 7.29
C LYS A 172 -27.10 1.52 6.72
N ILE A 173 -26.00 0.78 6.87
CA ILE A 173 -24.69 1.17 6.38
C ILE A 173 -24.47 0.44 5.06
N ALA A 174 -24.67 1.13 3.96
CA ALA A 174 -24.68 0.53 2.62
C ALA A 174 -23.35 -0.11 2.20
N MET A 175 -22.23 0.36 2.78
CA MET A 175 -20.88 -0.11 2.43
C MET A 175 -20.43 -1.32 3.26
N ILE A 176 -21.25 -1.77 4.22
CA ILE A 176 -20.98 -2.96 5.05
C ILE A 176 -22.12 -3.94 4.85
N GLU A 177 -21.82 -5.18 4.49
CA GLU A 177 -22.82 -6.19 4.23
C GLU A 177 -23.70 -6.46 5.47
N LYS A 178 -25.00 -6.47 5.26
CA LYS A 178 -25.96 -6.80 6.31
C LYS A 178 -25.69 -8.20 6.87
N ASN A 179 -25.50 -8.30 8.18
CA ASN A 179 -25.07 -9.50 8.90
C ASN A 179 -23.69 -10.02 8.45
N GLY A 180 -22.95 -9.25 7.66
CA GLY A 180 -21.59 -9.56 7.25
C GLY A 180 -20.57 -9.30 8.35
N TYR A 181 -19.33 -9.74 8.09
CA TYR A 181 -18.19 -9.41 8.92
C TYR A 181 -17.74 -7.98 8.60
N ASP A 182 -17.73 -7.11 9.63
CA ASP A 182 -17.12 -5.80 9.52
C ASP A 182 -15.61 -5.94 9.74
N ALA A 183 -14.85 -5.75 8.67
CA ALA A 183 -13.39 -5.88 8.71
C ALA A 183 -12.68 -4.67 9.34
N GLY A 184 -13.40 -3.56 9.59
CA GLY A 184 -12.83 -2.35 10.16
C GLY A 184 -13.03 -2.22 11.67
N GLN A 185 -12.73 -1.04 12.17
CA GLN A 185 -12.97 -0.64 13.57
C GLN A 185 -13.79 0.63 13.64
N TRP A 186 -14.50 0.78 14.74
CA TRP A 186 -15.30 1.95 15.04
C TRP A 186 -14.63 2.76 16.14
N PHE A 187 -14.42 4.03 15.87
CA PHE A 187 -13.84 5.00 16.79
C PHE A 187 -14.88 6.03 17.17
N GLN A 188 -14.97 6.33 18.45
CA GLN A 188 -15.92 7.31 18.94
C GLN A 188 -15.47 8.71 18.54
N CYS A 189 -16.35 9.49 17.94
CA CYS A 189 -16.16 10.92 17.78
C CYS A 189 -17.10 11.67 18.72
N VAL A 190 -16.59 12.72 19.32
CA VAL A 190 -17.33 13.64 20.15
C VAL A 190 -17.97 14.69 19.27
N SER A 191 -19.28 14.73 19.22
CA SER A 191 -19.98 15.96 18.90
C SER A 191 -20.11 16.72 20.22
N GLY A 192 -19.42 17.89 20.35
CA GLY A 192 -19.66 18.92 21.35
C GLY A 192 -20.32 18.49 22.68
N GLY A 193 -19.90 17.36 23.24
CA GLY A 193 -20.47 16.83 24.46
C GLY A 193 -20.17 17.77 25.62
N SER A 194 -21.19 18.09 26.42
CA SER A 194 -21.03 18.87 27.62
C SER A 194 -19.94 18.25 28.49
N VAL A 195 -18.94 19.06 28.86
CA VAL A 195 -17.96 18.73 29.89
C VAL A 195 -18.70 18.13 31.08
N GLN A 196 -18.34 16.92 31.47
CA GLN A 196 -18.98 16.25 32.62
C GLN A 196 -18.07 16.28 33.82
N LYS A 197 -18.58 16.80 34.94
CA LYS A 197 -17.91 16.69 36.23
C LYS A 197 -18.24 15.34 36.86
N VAL A 198 -17.22 14.51 37.02
CA VAL A 198 -17.38 13.13 37.47
C VAL A 198 -16.41 12.79 38.59
N LYS A 199 -16.84 11.88 39.45
CA LYS A 199 -16.00 11.25 40.46
C LYS A 199 -15.89 9.76 40.20
N PHE A 200 -14.69 9.29 39.93
CA PHE A 200 -14.36 7.88 39.88
C PHE A 200 -13.99 7.35 41.25
N THR A 201 -14.45 6.13 41.56
CA THR A 201 -13.99 5.35 42.72
C THR A 201 -13.43 4.03 42.20
N LEU A 202 -12.11 3.86 42.39
CA LEU A 202 -11.38 2.63 42.04
C LEU A 202 -11.23 1.79 43.33
N THR A 203 -11.63 0.51 43.28
CA THR A 203 -11.27 -0.44 44.34
C THR A 203 -10.24 -1.42 43.82
N CYS A 204 -9.32 -1.79 44.68
CA CYS A 204 -8.27 -2.77 44.42
C CYS A 204 -8.48 -4.04 45.25
N ASP A 205 -7.89 -5.14 44.84
CA ASP A 205 -7.84 -6.39 45.60
C ASP A 205 -6.78 -6.33 46.72
N ALA A 206 -6.62 -7.43 47.46
CA ALA A 206 -5.65 -7.53 48.56
C ALA A 206 -4.18 -7.40 48.09
N SER A 207 -3.91 -7.55 46.80
CA SER A 207 -2.59 -7.33 46.18
C SER A 207 -2.46 -5.93 45.56
N ASP A 208 -3.38 -5.03 45.89
CA ASP A 208 -3.48 -3.66 45.38
C ASP A 208 -3.63 -3.54 43.85
N LYS A 209 -4.19 -4.57 43.21
CA LYS A 209 -4.51 -4.55 41.75
C LYS A 209 -5.91 -4.02 41.52
N PRO A 210 -6.12 -3.17 40.50
CA PRO A 210 -7.43 -2.67 40.10
C PRO A 210 -8.48 -3.78 39.94
N LYS A 211 -9.62 -3.67 40.63
CA LYS A 211 -10.70 -4.67 40.66
C LYS A 211 -12.03 -4.15 40.15
N THR A 212 -12.45 -2.97 40.63
CA THR A 212 -13.69 -2.34 40.16
C THR A 212 -13.51 -0.85 39.95
N LEU A 213 -14.25 -0.30 38.97
CA LEU A 213 -14.36 1.14 38.75
C LEU A 213 -15.83 1.56 38.83
N LYS A 214 -16.14 2.59 39.60
CA LYS A 214 -17.44 3.23 39.69
C LYS A 214 -17.32 4.68 39.28
N VAL A 215 -18.34 5.24 38.63
CA VAL A 215 -18.44 6.66 38.26
C VAL A 215 -19.72 7.28 38.80
N GLU A 216 -19.63 8.50 39.28
CA GLU A 216 -20.76 9.28 39.81
C GLU A 216 -20.66 10.72 39.29
N LYS A 217 -21.80 11.38 39.09
CA LYS A 217 -21.80 12.85 38.84
C LYS A 217 -21.40 13.57 40.10
N THR A 218 -20.66 14.68 39.97
CA THR A 218 -20.22 15.51 41.09
C THR A 218 -20.15 16.97 40.70
N ASP A 219 -20.49 17.85 41.61
CA ASP A 219 -20.24 19.29 41.41
C ASP A 219 -18.83 19.71 41.93
N ASN A 220 -18.20 18.83 42.71
CA ASN A 220 -16.89 19.09 43.32
C ASN A 220 -15.80 18.24 42.66
N ILE A 221 -14.87 18.90 41.98
CA ILE A 221 -13.70 18.27 41.33
C ILE A 221 -12.45 18.29 42.19
N SER A 222 -12.55 18.71 43.48
CA SER A 222 -11.43 18.70 44.38
C SER A 222 -11.09 17.26 44.80
N ASN A 223 -9.84 16.89 44.66
CA ASN A 223 -9.33 15.59 45.08
C ASN A 223 -8.79 15.67 46.51
N THR A 224 -9.11 14.67 47.34
CA THR A 224 -8.65 14.55 48.73
C THR A 224 -7.94 13.22 48.93
N GLY A 225 -6.91 13.20 49.77
CA GLY A 225 -6.06 12.03 50.01
C GLY A 225 -4.65 12.25 49.48
N SER A 226 -3.82 11.20 49.57
CA SER A 226 -2.43 11.25 49.10
C SER A 226 -2.35 10.94 47.62
N SER A 227 -1.50 11.65 46.89
CA SER A 227 -1.01 11.28 45.56
C SER A 227 0.13 10.26 45.67
N GLY A 228 0.68 9.81 44.57
CA GLY A 228 1.75 8.80 44.57
C GLY A 228 1.18 7.38 44.71
N THR A 229 -0.07 7.18 44.35
CA THR A 229 -0.77 5.89 44.41
C THR A 229 -0.31 4.90 43.37
N GLY A 230 0.32 5.36 42.29
CA GLY A 230 0.69 4.54 41.12
C GLY A 230 -0.52 4.01 40.34
N LYS A 231 -1.68 4.64 40.51
CA LYS A 231 -2.93 4.29 39.80
C LYS A 231 -3.41 5.50 39.03
N TYR A 232 -3.70 5.29 37.74
CA TYR A 232 -4.00 6.39 36.82
C TYR A 232 -5.27 6.07 36.05
N LEU A 233 -6.10 7.08 35.82
CA LEU A 233 -7.13 7.06 34.78
C LEU A 233 -6.48 7.55 33.50
N TRP A 234 -6.53 6.72 32.46
CA TRP A 234 -6.16 7.11 31.12
C TRP A 234 -7.41 7.54 30.34
N TRP A 235 -7.37 8.71 29.70
CA TRP A 235 -8.49 9.31 29.00
C TRP A 235 -8.03 10.41 28.04
N GLY A 236 -8.92 10.80 27.12
CA GLY A 236 -8.69 11.90 26.18
C GLY A 236 -7.91 11.52 24.93
N ASP A 237 -7.82 12.45 23.99
CA ASP A 237 -7.04 12.37 22.75
C ASP A 237 -6.20 13.66 22.58
N PRO A 238 -4.85 13.61 22.61
CA PRO A 238 -4.05 12.43 22.95
C PRO A 238 -4.24 11.98 24.40
N GLY A 239 -4.14 10.68 24.64
CA GLY A 239 -4.41 10.07 25.94
C GLY A 239 -3.58 10.66 27.11
N LYS A 240 -4.28 11.03 28.17
CA LYS A 240 -3.69 11.58 29.42
C LYS A 240 -3.73 10.53 30.51
N ASN A 241 -2.71 10.51 31.38
CA ASN A 241 -2.75 9.75 32.62
C ASN A 241 -2.99 10.73 33.78
N THR A 242 -4.12 10.60 34.46
CA THR A 242 -4.46 11.39 35.65
C THR A 242 -4.46 10.48 36.86
N GLU A 243 -3.68 10.82 37.88
CA GLU A 243 -3.48 9.95 39.05
C GLU A 243 -4.69 9.96 39.98
N PHE A 244 -5.05 8.78 40.48
CA PHE A 244 -6.00 8.63 41.58
C PHE A 244 -5.39 9.02 42.92
N TYR A 245 -6.23 9.47 43.83
CA TYR A 245 -5.90 9.82 45.20
C TYR A 245 -6.43 8.78 46.19
N GLY A 246 -5.70 8.46 47.24
CA GLY A 246 -6.11 7.44 48.17
C GLY A 246 -5.37 7.51 49.50
N SER A 247 -5.90 6.75 50.51
CA SER A 247 -5.33 6.65 51.86
C SER A 247 -4.70 5.29 52.13
N GLY A 248 -4.43 4.47 51.07
CA GLY A 248 -3.75 3.18 51.21
C GLY A 248 -4.64 2.02 51.70
N ASN A 249 -5.96 2.17 51.68
CA ASN A 249 -6.93 1.16 52.12
C ASN A 249 -7.56 0.34 50.98
N GLY A 250 -6.92 0.32 49.78
CA GLY A 250 -7.41 -0.36 48.59
C GLY A 250 -8.57 0.36 47.89
N THR A 251 -8.89 1.60 48.29
CA THR A 251 -9.89 2.45 47.64
C THR A 251 -9.27 3.79 47.26
N TYR A 252 -9.42 4.15 46.00
CA TYR A 252 -8.86 5.35 45.39
C TYR A 252 -9.94 6.17 44.72
N THR A 253 -9.85 7.48 44.72
CA THR A 253 -10.82 8.38 44.10
C THR A 253 -10.14 9.37 43.17
N LEU A 254 -10.88 9.79 42.14
CA LEU A 254 -10.46 10.83 41.21
C LEU A 254 -11.68 11.62 40.78
N SER A 255 -11.69 12.91 41.05
CA SER A 255 -12.71 13.84 40.55
C SER A 255 -12.09 14.75 39.51
N LEU A 256 -12.72 14.87 38.33
CA LEU A 256 -12.23 15.70 37.25
C LEU A 256 -13.37 16.13 36.30
N GLU A 257 -13.09 17.10 35.47
CA GLU A 257 -13.90 17.43 34.29
C GLU A 257 -13.42 16.59 33.11
N LEU A 258 -14.32 15.80 32.53
CA LEU A 258 -14.11 15.07 31.28
C LEU A 258 -14.66 15.88 30.12
N ASP A 259 -13.81 16.25 29.21
CA ASP A 259 -14.10 16.97 27.97
C ASP A 259 -14.10 16.02 26.74
N SER A 260 -13.82 14.74 26.96
CA SER A 260 -13.71 13.74 25.93
C SER A 260 -14.52 12.48 26.28
N PRO A 261 -15.35 11.95 25.38
CA PRO A 261 -16.10 10.74 25.57
C PRO A 261 -15.34 9.48 25.14
N TRP A 262 -14.06 9.59 24.79
CA TRP A 262 -13.22 8.42 24.62
C TRP A 262 -13.35 7.57 25.86
N GLY A 263 -13.43 6.26 25.66
CA GLY A 263 -13.45 5.33 26.76
C GLY A 263 -12.27 5.57 27.72
N VAL A 264 -12.48 5.28 28.98
CA VAL A 264 -11.44 5.38 30.00
C VAL A 264 -10.84 4.01 30.30
N LEU A 265 -9.58 4.00 30.68
CA LEU A 265 -8.88 2.82 31.21
C LEU A 265 -8.25 3.16 32.56
N VAL A 266 -8.10 2.16 33.42
CA VAL A 266 -7.26 2.28 34.61
C VAL A 266 -5.88 1.74 34.28
N ARG A 267 -4.82 2.46 34.68
CA ARG A 267 -3.43 2.04 34.47
C ARG A 267 -2.65 2.03 35.76
N THR A 268 -1.68 1.12 35.86
CA THR A 268 -0.73 1.04 37.00
C THR A 268 0.70 1.40 36.58
N SER A 269 0.86 1.92 35.36
CA SER A 269 2.12 2.48 34.84
C SER A 269 1.80 3.59 33.82
N THR A 270 2.58 4.66 33.82
CA THR A 270 2.47 5.72 32.79
C THR A 270 3.32 5.46 31.56
N THR A 271 4.27 4.52 31.63
CA THR A 271 5.23 4.21 30.56
C THR A 271 5.03 2.83 29.93
N GLN A 272 4.48 1.86 30.68
CA GLN A 272 4.23 0.50 30.20
C GLN A 272 2.73 0.31 29.93
N TRP A 273 2.37 -0.47 28.91
CA TRP A 273 0.97 -0.58 28.47
C TRP A 273 0.34 -1.95 28.77
N ASP A 274 0.78 -3.03 28.16
CA ASP A 274 0.02 -4.29 28.08
C ASP A 274 -0.42 -4.89 29.42
N SER A 275 0.51 -5.25 30.29
CA SER A 275 0.19 -5.86 31.60
C SER A 275 -0.22 -4.84 32.67
N TYR A 276 -0.24 -3.55 32.33
CA TYR A 276 -0.47 -2.44 33.24
C TYR A 276 -1.76 -1.68 33.01
N LYS A 277 -2.60 -2.16 32.06
CA LYS A 277 -3.93 -1.62 31.78
C LYS A 277 -5.02 -2.53 32.31
N TYR A 278 -6.09 -1.91 32.78
CA TYR A 278 -7.29 -2.54 33.27
C TYR A 278 -8.50 -1.85 32.65
N GLY A 279 -9.38 -2.62 32.04
CA GLY A 279 -10.57 -2.11 31.35
C GLY A 279 -11.77 -3.00 31.61
N ALA A 280 -12.84 -2.77 30.87
CA ALA A 280 -14.01 -3.63 30.93
C ALA A 280 -13.73 -4.99 30.26
N PRO A 281 -14.31 -6.09 30.76
CA PRO A 281 -14.40 -7.33 30.01
C PRO A 281 -15.19 -7.13 28.71
N SER A 282 -14.85 -7.90 27.66
CA SER A 282 -15.53 -7.86 26.38
C SER A 282 -17.07 -7.99 26.55
N GLY A 283 -17.81 -7.16 25.84
CA GLY A 283 -19.27 -7.11 25.89
C GLY A 283 -19.87 -6.47 27.16
N LYS A 284 -19.05 -5.90 28.07
CA LYS A 284 -19.48 -5.23 29.31
C LYS A 284 -18.84 -3.86 29.51
N ASN A 285 -18.59 -3.15 28.43
CA ASN A 285 -17.78 -1.93 28.44
C ASN A 285 -18.54 -0.63 28.79
N LYS A 286 -19.82 -0.68 29.16
CA LYS A 286 -20.61 0.50 29.56
C LYS A 286 -20.72 0.59 31.08
N LEU A 287 -20.26 1.71 31.67
CA LEU A 287 -20.55 2.08 33.04
C LEU A 287 -22.02 2.52 33.20
N SER A 288 -22.57 2.28 34.39
CA SER A 288 -23.82 2.90 34.83
C SER A 288 -23.53 3.80 36.04
N TRP A 289 -24.26 4.92 36.15
CA TRP A 289 -24.08 5.85 37.28
C TRP A 289 -24.22 5.13 38.61
N GLY A 290 -23.21 5.32 39.47
CA GLY A 290 -23.22 4.74 40.82
C GLY A 290 -23.00 3.23 40.91
N THR A 291 -22.89 2.51 39.79
CA THR A 291 -22.73 1.05 39.77
C THR A 291 -21.28 0.66 39.49
N PRO A 292 -20.61 -0.15 40.33
CA PRO A 292 -19.27 -0.61 40.08
C PRO A 292 -19.22 -1.59 38.88
N LEU A 293 -18.26 -1.37 37.98
CA LEU A 293 -17.89 -2.27 36.89
C LEU A 293 -16.65 -3.10 37.30
N ASN A 294 -16.70 -4.40 37.10
CA ASN A 294 -15.53 -5.25 37.28
C ASN A 294 -14.50 -5.01 36.17
N LEU A 295 -13.24 -4.87 36.56
CA LEU A 295 -12.13 -4.65 35.64
C LEU A 295 -11.45 -5.96 35.25
N SER A 296 -10.95 -6.01 34.02
CA SER A 296 -10.12 -7.09 33.49
C SER A 296 -8.77 -6.53 33.04
N ASN A 297 -7.69 -7.26 33.28
CA ASN A 297 -6.35 -6.96 32.76
C ASN A 297 -6.08 -7.77 31.48
N SER A 298 -6.56 -9.00 31.41
CA SER A 298 -6.33 -9.90 30.27
C SER A 298 -7.20 -9.59 29.04
N ASP A 299 -8.35 -8.93 29.28
CA ASP A 299 -9.32 -8.51 28.27
C ASP A 299 -9.79 -7.09 28.63
N ALA A 300 -8.89 -6.13 28.53
CA ALA A 300 -9.11 -4.76 28.94
C ALA A 300 -9.66 -3.93 27.77
N GLN A 301 -11.00 -3.86 27.64
CA GLN A 301 -11.68 -2.99 26.70
C GLN A 301 -11.85 -1.59 27.29
N ASP A 302 -11.89 -0.57 26.43
CA ASP A 302 -12.17 0.80 26.85
C ASP A 302 -13.55 0.90 27.51
N ILE A 303 -13.61 1.60 28.65
CA ILE A 303 -14.79 1.74 29.48
C ILE A 303 -15.54 3.01 29.08
N MET A 304 -16.76 2.85 28.57
CA MET A 304 -17.64 3.95 28.21
C MET A 304 -18.39 4.49 29.43
N LEU A 305 -18.44 5.81 29.55
CA LEU A 305 -19.18 6.48 30.61
C LEU A 305 -20.70 6.44 30.36
N PRO A 306 -21.53 6.53 31.43
CA PRO A 306 -22.99 6.65 31.26
C PRO A 306 -23.35 7.97 30.57
N ASP A 307 -24.47 7.95 29.84
CA ASP A 307 -25.04 9.10 29.11
C ASP A 307 -24.07 9.71 28.07
N MET A 308 -22.96 9.07 27.78
CA MET A 308 -22.18 9.38 26.61
C MET A 308 -22.78 8.66 25.41
N THR A 309 -23.72 9.32 24.78
CA THR A 309 -24.16 9.00 23.43
C THR A 309 -23.14 9.57 22.48
N GLY A 310 -22.19 8.76 22.07
CA GLY A 310 -21.21 9.17 21.07
C GLY A 310 -21.60 8.62 19.73
N THR A 311 -21.46 9.44 18.70
CA THR A 311 -21.43 8.97 17.34
C THR A 311 -20.08 8.32 17.08
N TRP A 312 -20.09 7.19 16.40
CA TRP A 312 -18.89 6.46 16.00
C TRP A 312 -18.61 6.69 14.53
N TYR A 313 -17.34 6.80 14.16
CA TYR A 313 -16.93 6.76 12.77
C TYR A 313 -16.15 5.48 12.46
N HIS A 314 -16.22 5.04 11.23
CA HIS A 314 -15.59 3.82 10.76
C HIS A 314 -14.19 4.06 10.22
N SER A 315 -13.27 3.11 10.47
CA SER A 315 -11.97 3.01 9.81
C SER A 315 -11.63 1.57 9.48
N HIS A 316 -11.54 1.24 8.21
CA HIS A 316 -11.13 -0.09 7.76
C HIS A 316 -9.64 -0.36 8.04
N MET A 317 -8.82 0.68 8.13
CA MET A 317 -7.38 0.56 8.37
C MET A 317 -7.00 0.35 9.84
N TRP A 318 -7.97 0.01 10.71
CA TRP A 318 -7.82 -0.25 12.15
C TRP A 318 -7.05 0.80 12.93
N THR A 319 -7.15 2.04 12.54
CA THR A 319 -6.52 3.17 13.21
C THR A 319 -7.44 4.38 13.28
N SER A 320 -7.44 5.07 14.41
CA SER A 320 -8.18 6.32 14.58
C SER A 320 -7.68 7.48 13.73
N TYR A 321 -6.58 7.32 13.02
CA TYR A 321 -6.01 8.36 12.14
C TYR A 321 -6.75 8.51 10.82
N PHE A 322 -7.50 7.50 10.40
CA PHE A 322 -8.25 7.48 9.15
C PHE A 322 -9.75 7.48 9.41
N ALA A 323 -10.49 8.18 8.57
CA ALA A 323 -11.96 8.18 8.57
C ALA A 323 -12.46 7.76 7.19
N ASP A 324 -13.22 6.66 7.13
CA ASP A 324 -13.68 6.09 5.88
C ASP A 324 -14.74 6.95 5.20
N LEU A 325 -14.54 7.17 3.90
CA LEU A 325 -15.47 7.89 3.05
C LEU A 325 -16.73 7.05 2.79
N ASN A 326 -17.87 7.72 2.75
CA ASN A 326 -19.18 7.10 2.53
C ASN A 326 -19.66 7.31 1.10
N TYR A 327 -19.66 6.24 0.33
CA TYR A 327 -20.13 6.27 -1.05
C TYR A 327 -21.56 5.75 -1.23
N GLY A 328 -22.22 5.34 -0.14
CA GLY A 328 -23.54 4.72 -0.24
C GLY A 328 -23.52 3.38 -0.99
N PRO A 329 -24.64 2.93 -1.57
CA PRO A 329 -24.66 1.70 -2.35
C PRO A 329 -23.80 1.81 -3.62
N ALA A 330 -22.98 0.80 -3.92
CA ALA A 330 -22.10 0.78 -5.10
C ALA A 330 -22.88 1.01 -6.42
N SER A 331 -24.11 0.52 -6.50
CA SER A 331 -24.99 0.70 -7.67
C SER A 331 -25.36 2.16 -7.96
N SER A 332 -25.25 3.05 -6.97
CA SER A 332 -25.63 4.47 -7.07
C SER A 332 -24.62 5.42 -6.40
N CYS A 333 -23.37 5.00 -6.26
CA CYS A 333 -22.33 5.74 -5.56
C CYS A 333 -22.08 7.15 -6.15
N GLU A 334 -22.38 7.37 -7.43
CA GLU A 334 -22.27 8.68 -8.09
C GLU A 334 -23.19 9.75 -7.47
N ASN A 335 -24.23 9.33 -6.74
CA ASN A 335 -25.09 10.25 -6.02
C ASN A 335 -24.47 10.73 -4.70
N SER A 336 -23.50 10.00 -4.16
CA SER A 336 -22.81 10.36 -2.91
C SER A 336 -22.09 11.69 -3.04
N PRO A 337 -22.18 12.57 -2.02
CA PRO A 337 -21.40 13.79 -1.99
C PRO A 337 -19.88 13.52 -1.92
N ALA A 338 -19.45 12.45 -1.24
CA ALA A 338 -18.05 12.04 -1.19
C ALA A 338 -17.54 11.64 -2.59
N PHE A 339 -18.31 10.85 -3.36
CA PHE A 339 -17.95 10.48 -4.73
C PHE A 339 -17.75 11.71 -5.62
N LYS A 340 -18.70 12.66 -5.56
CA LYS A 340 -18.61 13.91 -6.34
C LYS A 340 -17.38 14.72 -5.97
N ALA A 341 -17.06 14.81 -4.69
CA ALA A 341 -15.89 15.56 -4.21
C ALA A 341 -14.57 14.93 -4.67
N VAL A 342 -14.40 13.60 -4.55
CA VAL A 342 -13.16 12.92 -4.96
C VAL A 342 -13.00 12.90 -6.49
N THR A 343 -14.11 12.76 -7.25
CA THR A 343 -14.05 12.82 -8.73
C THR A 343 -13.76 14.21 -9.25
N GLU A 344 -14.29 15.29 -8.61
CA GLU A 344 -13.94 16.66 -8.97
C GLU A 344 -12.46 16.96 -8.67
N ALA A 345 -11.96 16.48 -7.53
CA ALA A 345 -10.54 16.60 -7.18
C ALA A 345 -9.66 15.86 -8.21
N ALA A 346 -9.99 14.60 -8.56
CA ALA A 346 -9.29 13.87 -9.62
C ALA A 346 -9.33 14.62 -10.96
N GLY A 347 -10.50 15.20 -11.30
CA GLY A 347 -10.69 16.01 -12.50
C GLY A 347 -9.79 17.26 -12.55
N LYS A 348 -9.50 17.88 -11.40
CA LYS A 348 -8.52 18.99 -11.33
C LYS A 348 -7.16 18.55 -11.84
N TRP A 349 -6.65 17.43 -11.35
CA TRP A 349 -5.32 16.92 -11.72
C TRP A 349 -5.26 16.45 -13.16
N ILE A 350 -6.33 15.80 -13.64
CA ILE A 350 -6.45 15.41 -15.07
C ILE A 350 -6.35 16.67 -15.95
N ARG A 351 -7.09 17.72 -15.64
CA ARG A 351 -7.04 19.00 -16.39
C ARG A 351 -5.69 19.71 -16.30
N MET A 352 -4.89 19.42 -15.26
CA MET A 352 -3.51 19.91 -15.13
C MET A 352 -2.54 19.13 -16.04
N GLY A 353 -2.88 17.92 -16.49
CA GLY A 353 -2.08 17.08 -17.37
C GLY A 353 -1.63 15.76 -16.75
N VAL A 354 -2.22 15.34 -15.64
CA VAL A 354 -1.96 14.02 -15.05
C VAL A 354 -2.55 12.93 -15.94
N ASP A 355 -1.76 11.90 -16.24
CA ASP A 355 -2.09 10.83 -17.19
C ASP A 355 -2.76 9.62 -16.54
N GLY A 356 -2.81 9.56 -15.21
CA GLY A 356 -3.40 8.42 -14.54
C GLY A 356 -3.28 8.46 -13.03
N PHE A 357 -3.83 7.41 -12.41
CA PHE A 357 -3.81 7.26 -10.96
C PHE A 357 -3.43 5.84 -10.54
N ARG A 358 -2.69 5.75 -9.43
CA ARG A 358 -2.65 4.56 -8.60
C ARG A 358 -3.68 4.70 -7.48
N LEU A 359 -4.56 3.75 -7.37
CA LEU A 359 -5.64 3.78 -6.40
C LEU A 359 -5.27 2.91 -5.19
N ASP A 360 -5.20 3.56 -4.03
CA ASP A 360 -4.81 2.97 -2.76
C ASP A 360 -5.92 2.08 -2.18
N ALA A 361 -5.54 0.91 -1.62
CA ALA A 361 -6.35 0.08 -0.73
C ALA A 361 -7.78 -0.22 -1.24
N ILE A 362 -7.95 -0.42 -2.55
CA ILE A 362 -9.27 -0.45 -3.22
C ILE A 362 -10.19 -1.60 -2.78
N LYS A 363 -9.65 -2.65 -2.19
CA LYS A 363 -10.46 -3.77 -1.67
C LYS A 363 -11.18 -3.43 -0.35
N HIS A 364 -10.84 -2.30 0.27
CA HIS A 364 -11.33 -1.87 1.57
C HIS A 364 -12.46 -0.84 1.49
N ILE A 365 -12.84 -0.39 0.29
CA ILE A 365 -13.89 0.63 0.11
C ILE A 365 -15.25 0.05 0.52
N TYR A 366 -15.63 -1.12 -0.01
CA TYR A 366 -16.80 -1.88 0.41
C TYR A 366 -16.35 -3.14 1.17
N HIS A 367 -17.00 -3.43 2.28
CA HIS A 367 -16.60 -4.48 3.22
C HIS A 367 -17.13 -5.87 2.84
N ASN A 368 -17.18 -6.15 1.57
CA ASN A 368 -17.51 -7.45 1.02
C ASN A 368 -16.57 -7.70 -0.18
N ALA A 369 -15.37 -8.17 0.10
CA ALA A 369 -14.33 -8.35 -0.91
C ALA A 369 -14.70 -9.38 -2.01
N SER A 370 -15.62 -10.29 -1.72
CA SER A 370 -16.10 -11.29 -2.68
C SER A 370 -17.28 -10.83 -3.52
N SER A 371 -17.83 -9.63 -3.26
CA SER A 371 -18.92 -9.04 -4.05
C SER A 371 -18.42 -8.23 -5.23
N ASP A 372 -19.34 -7.89 -6.14
CA ASP A 372 -19.05 -6.97 -7.25
C ASP A 372 -19.14 -5.48 -6.84
N GLU A 373 -19.25 -5.14 -5.55
CA GLU A 373 -19.41 -3.76 -5.09
C GLU A 373 -18.15 -2.92 -5.33
N ASN A 374 -16.98 -3.42 -4.91
CA ASN A 374 -15.71 -2.76 -5.20
C ASN A 374 -15.44 -2.62 -6.71
N PRO A 375 -15.52 -3.68 -7.54
CA PRO A 375 -15.41 -3.55 -8.99
C PRO A 375 -16.42 -2.57 -9.61
N THR A 376 -17.68 -2.55 -9.12
CA THR A 376 -18.71 -1.63 -9.61
C THR A 376 -18.37 -0.17 -9.30
N PHE A 377 -17.95 0.12 -8.07
CA PHE A 377 -17.49 1.44 -7.67
C PHE A 377 -16.29 1.90 -8.51
N LEU A 378 -15.28 1.03 -8.63
CA LEU A 378 -14.06 1.33 -9.38
C LEU A 378 -14.35 1.63 -10.84
N LYS A 379 -15.28 0.86 -11.46
CA LYS A 379 -15.69 1.13 -12.83
C LYS A 379 -16.30 2.52 -13.00
N LYS A 380 -17.20 2.91 -12.07
CA LYS A 380 -17.85 4.22 -12.13
C LYS A 380 -16.86 5.36 -11.92
N PHE A 381 -15.90 5.18 -10.99
CA PHE A 381 -14.82 6.14 -10.78
C PHE A 381 -13.94 6.25 -12.04
N TYR A 382 -13.54 5.11 -12.61
CA TYR A 382 -12.78 5.03 -13.86
C TYR A 382 -13.50 5.73 -15.02
N ASP A 383 -14.77 5.39 -15.25
CA ASP A 383 -15.56 5.94 -16.34
C ASP A 383 -15.68 7.48 -16.24
N HIS A 384 -15.87 8.00 -15.01
CA HIS A 384 -15.94 9.45 -14.78
C HIS A 384 -14.60 10.14 -15.08
N CYS A 385 -13.51 9.60 -14.59
CA CYS A 385 -12.17 10.14 -14.84
C CYS A 385 -11.76 10.02 -16.30
N ASN A 386 -12.09 8.91 -16.95
CA ASN A 386 -11.81 8.70 -18.38
C ASN A 386 -12.57 9.69 -19.26
N ALA A 387 -13.85 9.94 -18.95
CA ALA A 387 -14.62 10.97 -19.64
C ALA A 387 -13.99 12.37 -19.47
N THR A 388 -13.50 12.70 -18.27
CA THR A 388 -12.79 13.95 -18.02
C THR A 388 -11.46 14.02 -18.80
N TYR A 389 -10.72 12.92 -18.87
CA TYR A 389 -9.45 12.82 -19.60
C TYR A 389 -9.64 12.99 -21.10
N LYS A 390 -10.66 12.33 -21.66
CA LYS A 390 -11.06 12.52 -23.07
C LYS A 390 -11.49 13.97 -23.36
N ALA A 391 -12.25 14.57 -22.44
CA ALA A 391 -12.68 15.97 -22.56
C ALA A 391 -11.50 16.97 -22.48
N ALA A 392 -10.40 16.58 -21.85
CA ALA A 392 -9.15 17.35 -21.83
C ALA A 392 -8.34 17.23 -23.14
N GLY A 393 -8.79 16.43 -24.12
CA GLY A 393 -8.20 16.34 -25.46
C GLY A 393 -7.36 15.10 -25.72
N HIS A 394 -7.33 14.14 -24.80
CA HIS A 394 -6.60 12.89 -24.98
C HIS A 394 -7.37 11.89 -25.87
N SER A 395 -6.66 11.21 -26.74
CA SER A 395 -7.22 10.18 -27.63
C SER A 395 -7.22 8.79 -27.02
N ASP A 396 -6.25 8.51 -26.13
CA ASP A 396 -6.12 7.27 -25.36
C ASP A 396 -6.93 7.34 -24.07
N ASP A 397 -7.17 6.19 -23.44
CA ASP A 397 -7.84 6.11 -22.16
C ASP A 397 -6.88 6.48 -21.01
N ILE A 398 -7.46 7.02 -19.93
CA ILE A 398 -6.70 7.32 -18.72
C ILE A 398 -6.14 6.02 -18.11
N TYR A 399 -4.91 6.06 -17.63
CA TYR A 399 -4.33 4.91 -16.93
C TYR A 399 -4.79 4.87 -15.47
N MET A 400 -5.27 3.70 -15.02
CA MET A 400 -5.54 3.47 -13.59
C MET A 400 -5.07 2.10 -13.17
N VAL A 401 -4.28 2.05 -12.11
CA VAL A 401 -3.84 0.81 -11.47
C VAL A 401 -4.35 0.73 -10.04
N GLY A 402 -5.03 -0.37 -9.71
CA GLY A 402 -5.56 -0.62 -8.38
C GLY A 402 -4.59 -1.43 -7.50
N GLU A 403 -4.46 -1.04 -6.24
CA GLU A 403 -3.77 -1.86 -5.26
C GLU A 403 -4.76 -2.83 -4.59
N HIS A 404 -4.59 -4.10 -4.91
CA HIS A 404 -5.28 -5.21 -4.26
C HIS A 404 -4.24 -6.23 -3.80
N PHE A 405 -3.78 -6.09 -2.56
CA PHE A 405 -2.77 -6.98 -1.98
C PHE A 405 -3.37 -8.37 -1.68
N SER A 406 -3.33 -9.25 -2.68
CA SER A 406 -3.87 -10.61 -2.64
C SER A 406 -3.32 -11.49 -3.75
N GLU A 407 -3.65 -12.77 -3.73
CA GLU A 407 -3.40 -13.75 -4.79
C GLU A 407 -4.18 -13.40 -6.07
N ALA A 408 -3.66 -13.85 -7.22
CA ALA A 408 -4.23 -13.59 -8.54
C ALA A 408 -5.73 -13.93 -8.66
N ALA A 409 -6.17 -15.00 -8.02
CA ALA A 409 -7.58 -15.43 -8.07
C ALA A 409 -8.54 -14.42 -7.40
N GLU A 410 -8.09 -13.73 -6.35
CA GLU A 410 -8.89 -12.69 -5.66
C GLU A 410 -8.85 -11.37 -6.43
N VAL A 411 -7.75 -11.07 -7.11
CA VAL A 411 -7.59 -9.86 -7.94
C VAL A 411 -8.39 -9.96 -9.23
N ALA A 412 -8.46 -11.14 -9.85
CA ALA A 412 -9.05 -11.33 -11.17
C ALA A 412 -10.46 -10.71 -11.35
N PRO A 413 -11.44 -10.87 -10.43
CA PRO A 413 -12.75 -10.25 -10.58
C PRO A 413 -12.73 -8.71 -10.63
N TYR A 414 -11.70 -8.08 -10.05
CA TYR A 414 -11.59 -6.62 -9.99
C TYR A 414 -11.27 -5.99 -11.36
N TYR A 415 -10.76 -6.77 -12.32
CA TYR A 415 -10.58 -6.32 -13.70
C TYR A 415 -11.90 -5.92 -14.39
N LYS A 416 -13.07 -6.26 -13.84
CA LYS A 416 -14.35 -5.68 -14.25
C LYS A 416 -14.40 -4.16 -14.01
N GLY A 417 -13.64 -3.66 -13.03
CA GLY A 417 -13.67 -2.27 -12.60
C GLY A 417 -12.56 -1.41 -13.21
N LEU A 418 -11.34 -1.93 -13.29
CA LEU A 418 -10.16 -1.19 -13.74
C LEU A 418 -9.37 -1.98 -14.78
N PRO A 419 -8.60 -1.30 -15.64
CA PRO A 419 -7.75 -1.97 -16.63
C PRO A 419 -6.48 -2.60 -16.06
N ALA A 420 -5.94 -2.09 -14.92
CA ALA A 420 -4.68 -2.55 -14.38
C ALA A 420 -4.73 -2.79 -12.87
N PHE A 421 -4.00 -3.81 -12.42
CA PHE A 421 -3.78 -4.13 -11.01
C PHE A 421 -2.35 -4.56 -10.75
N PHE A 422 -1.83 -4.26 -9.54
CA PHE A 422 -0.54 -4.79 -9.12
C PHE A 422 -0.58 -6.31 -8.99
N GLU A 423 0.41 -6.95 -9.61
CA GLU A 423 0.57 -8.40 -9.62
C GLU A 423 1.55 -8.83 -8.51
N PHE A 424 1.03 -9.05 -7.32
CA PHE A 424 1.84 -9.48 -6.17
C PHE A 424 2.36 -10.91 -6.33
N SER A 425 1.59 -11.78 -6.98
CA SER A 425 1.97 -13.17 -7.21
C SER A 425 3.18 -13.31 -8.12
N PHE A 426 3.48 -12.30 -8.97
CA PHE A 426 4.69 -12.27 -9.80
C PHE A 426 5.95 -12.37 -8.95
N TRP A 427 6.09 -11.51 -7.93
CA TRP A 427 7.24 -11.52 -7.04
C TRP A 427 7.31 -12.81 -6.21
N TRP A 428 6.20 -13.29 -5.72
CA TRP A 428 6.17 -14.53 -4.94
C TRP A 428 6.65 -15.72 -5.76
N ARG A 429 6.23 -15.87 -7.03
CA ARG A 429 6.71 -16.91 -7.93
C ARG A 429 8.17 -16.74 -8.32
N LEU A 430 8.59 -15.50 -8.60
CA LEU A 430 10.00 -15.20 -8.93
C LEU A 430 10.92 -15.52 -7.75
N LYS A 431 10.53 -15.14 -6.54
CA LYS A 431 11.28 -15.45 -5.31
C LYS A 431 11.42 -16.95 -5.08
N GLU A 432 10.36 -17.71 -5.31
CA GLU A 432 10.38 -19.19 -5.26
C GLU A 432 11.36 -19.78 -6.28
N ALA A 433 11.32 -19.31 -7.53
CA ALA A 433 12.24 -19.73 -8.59
C ALA A 433 13.71 -19.41 -8.26
N LEU A 434 13.99 -18.23 -7.72
CA LEU A 434 15.33 -17.81 -7.27
C LEU A 434 15.84 -18.61 -6.06
N SER A 435 14.94 -18.98 -5.14
CA SER A 435 15.27 -19.79 -3.97
C SER A 435 15.57 -21.24 -4.33
N SER A 436 14.79 -21.81 -5.23
CA SER A 436 14.96 -23.21 -5.68
C SER A 436 16.08 -23.37 -6.73
N GLY A 437 16.53 -22.27 -7.34
CA GLY A 437 17.44 -22.30 -8.48
C GLY A 437 16.81 -22.87 -9.75
N ASN A 438 15.48 -22.88 -9.84
CA ASN A 438 14.70 -23.47 -10.93
C ASN A 438 13.52 -22.58 -11.34
N GLY A 439 13.57 -22.05 -12.55
CA GLY A 439 12.52 -21.18 -13.11
C GLY A 439 11.49 -21.89 -14.00
N GLN A 440 11.53 -23.22 -14.13
CA GLN A 440 10.69 -23.94 -15.11
C GLN A 440 9.19 -23.71 -14.92
N ASN A 441 8.70 -23.62 -13.68
CA ASN A 441 7.29 -23.41 -13.36
C ASN A 441 6.89 -21.93 -13.41
N PHE A 442 7.83 -21.01 -13.50
CA PHE A 442 7.55 -19.57 -13.44
C PHE A 442 6.65 -19.11 -14.60
N VAL A 443 7.04 -19.45 -15.84
CA VAL A 443 6.24 -19.05 -17.03
C VAL A 443 4.83 -19.62 -17.00
N ALA A 444 4.69 -20.89 -16.65
CA ALA A 444 3.39 -21.54 -16.55
C ALA A 444 2.48 -20.90 -15.49
N ALA A 445 3.06 -20.46 -14.36
CA ALA A 445 2.31 -19.74 -13.33
C ALA A 445 1.80 -18.38 -13.85
N ILE A 446 2.67 -17.59 -14.50
CA ILE A 446 2.27 -16.30 -15.08
C ILE A 446 1.17 -16.48 -16.13
N GLN A 447 1.32 -17.45 -17.05
CA GLN A 447 0.26 -17.75 -18.02
C GLN A 447 -1.04 -18.21 -17.36
N GLY A 448 -0.95 -18.90 -16.22
CA GLY A 448 -2.11 -19.29 -15.40
C GLY A 448 -2.84 -18.08 -14.84
N TYR A 449 -2.14 -17.05 -14.38
CA TYR A 449 -2.72 -15.79 -13.91
C TYR A 449 -3.38 -15.01 -15.07
N GLN A 450 -2.68 -14.88 -16.20
CA GLN A 450 -3.20 -14.24 -17.41
C GLN A 450 -4.50 -14.88 -17.89
N LYS A 451 -4.59 -16.20 -17.83
CA LYS A 451 -5.83 -16.93 -18.15
C LYS A 451 -6.98 -16.58 -17.19
N GLN A 452 -6.69 -16.31 -15.92
CA GLN A 452 -7.71 -15.89 -14.95
C GLN A 452 -8.17 -14.46 -15.24
N TYR A 453 -7.25 -13.53 -15.48
CA TYR A 453 -7.57 -12.11 -15.75
C TYR A 453 -8.37 -11.95 -17.04
N SER A 454 -7.99 -12.65 -18.12
CA SER A 454 -8.65 -12.60 -19.41
C SER A 454 -10.11 -13.10 -19.40
N GLN A 455 -10.55 -13.78 -18.33
CA GLN A 455 -11.95 -14.14 -18.13
C GLN A 455 -12.82 -12.94 -17.77
N TYR A 456 -12.23 -11.89 -17.18
CA TYR A 456 -12.93 -10.71 -16.71
C TYR A 456 -12.70 -9.50 -17.60
N ARG A 457 -11.52 -9.39 -18.23
CA ARG A 457 -11.15 -8.31 -19.12
C ARG A 457 -10.09 -8.78 -20.13
N LYS A 458 -10.26 -8.45 -21.41
CA LYS A 458 -9.31 -8.88 -22.46
C LYS A 458 -8.07 -7.98 -22.56
N ASP A 459 -8.26 -6.68 -22.36
CA ASP A 459 -7.24 -5.65 -22.35
C ASP A 459 -6.67 -5.39 -20.94
N TYR A 460 -6.63 -6.43 -20.09
CA TYR A 460 -6.05 -6.36 -18.75
C TYR A 460 -4.56 -6.04 -18.81
N ILE A 461 -4.09 -5.32 -17.81
CA ILE A 461 -2.68 -4.98 -17.61
C ILE A 461 -2.21 -5.51 -16.26
N GLU A 462 -1.25 -6.44 -16.29
CA GLU A 462 -0.54 -6.89 -15.09
C GLU A 462 0.51 -5.85 -14.74
N ALA A 463 0.34 -5.12 -13.66
CA ALA A 463 1.36 -4.22 -13.12
C ALA A 463 2.37 -5.01 -12.30
N THR A 464 3.38 -5.58 -12.97
CA THR A 464 4.38 -6.44 -12.34
C THR A 464 5.41 -5.64 -11.55
N LYS A 465 5.86 -6.15 -10.41
CA LYS A 465 6.85 -5.51 -9.54
C LYS A 465 7.65 -6.55 -8.75
N LEU A 466 8.79 -6.16 -8.20
CA LEU A 466 9.54 -6.98 -7.24
C LEU A 466 9.16 -6.61 -5.80
N SER A 467 9.15 -5.32 -5.48
CA SER A 467 8.74 -4.79 -4.18
C SER A 467 8.07 -3.42 -4.34
N ASN A 468 7.56 -2.88 -3.25
CA ASN A 468 7.05 -1.52 -3.17
C ASN A 468 7.37 -0.90 -1.79
N HIS A 469 6.78 0.25 -1.48
CA HIS A 469 6.99 0.98 -0.24
C HIS A 469 6.31 0.36 1.00
N ASP A 470 5.55 -0.72 0.83
CA ASP A 470 4.80 -1.43 1.89
C ASP A 470 5.25 -2.87 2.11
N GLU A 471 6.26 -3.33 1.37
CA GLU A 471 6.82 -4.68 1.45
C GLU A 471 8.30 -4.65 1.79
N ASP A 472 8.85 -5.80 2.21
CA ASP A 472 10.29 -5.97 2.26
C ASP A 472 10.88 -5.73 0.88
N ARG A 473 12.02 -5.01 0.81
CA ARG A 473 12.68 -4.79 -0.47
C ARG A 473 13.22 -6.10 -1.04
N ALA A 474 13.15 -6.25 -2.35
CA ALA A 474 13.67 -7.42 -3.07
C ALA A 474 15.12 -7.75 -2.70
N GLY A 475 15.96 -6.74 -2.47
CA GLY A 475 17.33 -6.92 -2.02
C GLY A 475 17.45 -7.63 -0.67
N SER A 476 16.52 -7.42 0.28
CA SER A 476 16.46 -8.16 1.54
C SER A 476 16.07 -9.61 1.33
N ASP A 477 15.00 -9.84 0.57
CA ASP A 477 14.49 -11.18 0.25
C ASP A 477 15.54 -12.04 -0.48
N LEU A 478 16.39 -11.41 -1.28
CA LEU A 478 17.47 -12.07 -2.02
C LEU A 478 18.80 -12.15 -1.25
N GLY A 479 18.79 -11.82 0.05
CA GLY A 479 19.98 -11.91 0.90
C GLY A 479 21.10 -10.93 0.52
N ARG A 480 20.76 -9.81 -0.11
CA ARG A 480 21.69 -8.77 -0.62
C ARG A 480 22.66 -9.29 -1.69
N ASP A 481 22.30 -10.39 -2.35
CA ASP A 481 23.08 -10.99 -3.43
C ASP A 481 22.90 -10.19 -4.73
N LYS A 482 23.95 -9.47 -5.15
CA LYS A 482 23.92 -8.63 -6.36
C LYS A 482 23.62 -9.42 -7.63
N ALA A 483 24.06 -10.68 -7.74
CA ALA A 483 23.81 -11.48 -8.93
C ALA A 483 22.33 -11.87 -9.04
N LYS A 484 21.72 -12.23 -7.91
CA LYS A 484 20.28 -12.49 -7.86
C LYS A 484 19.43 -11.24 -8.09
N MET A 485 19.85 -10.08 -7.54
CA MET A 485 19.15 -8.81 -7.78
C MET A 485 19.19 -8.41 -9.26
N LYS A 486 20.35 -8.58 -9.93
CA LYS A 486 20.48 -8.37 -11.38
C LYS A 486 19.56 -9.30 -12.18
N LEU A 487 19.53 -10.58 -11.83
CA LEU A 487 18.63 -11.54 -12.48
C LEU A 487 17.16 -11.16 -12.27
N ALA A 488 16.76 -10.79 -11.04
CA ALA A 488 15.38 -10.39 -10.74
C ALA A 488 14.95 -9.16 -11.57
N GLY A 489 15.81 -8.14 -11.67
CA GLY A 489 15.57 -6.98 -12.54
C GLY A 489 15.47 -7.36 -14.02
N ALA A 490 16.35 -8.24 -14.51
CA ALA A 490 16.29 -8.72 -15.88
C ALA A 490 15.01 -9.51 -16.17
N VAL A 491 14.53 -10.34 -15.23
CA VAL A 491 13.25 -11.06 -15.35
C VAL A 491 12.07 -10.09 -15.37
N LEU A 492 12.04 -9.11 -14.45
CA LEU A 492 11.00 -8.07 -14.40
C LEU A 492 10.88 -7.34 -15.75
N LEU A 493 12.01 -6.94 -16.32
CA LEU A 493 12.06 -6.14 -17.53
C LEU A 493 11.88 -6.92 -18.83
N THR A 494 11.93 -8.25 -18.80
CA THR A 494 11.75 -9.10 -19.98
C THR A 494 10.47 -9.93 -19.99
N CYS A 495 9.82 -10.07 -18.82
CA CYS A 495 8.53 -10.76 -18.74
C CYS A 495 7.38 -9.89 -19.30
N SER A 496 6.19 -10.49 -19.42
CA SER A 496 4.96 -9.79 -19.80
C SER A 496 4.49 -8.82 -18.70
N GLY A 497 3.46 -8.06 -19.01
CA GLY A 497 2.90 -7.04 -18.11
C GLY A 497 3.62 -5.70 -18.20
N GLN A 498 3.21 -4.77 -17.36
CA GLN A 498 3.81 -3.45 -17.21
C GLN A 498 4.70 -3.43 -15.96
N PRO A 499 6.03 -3.43 -16.11
CA PRO A 499 6.94 -3.46 -14.97
C PRO A 499 6.97 -2.13 -14.21
N PHE A 500 6.91 -2.22 -12.89
CA PHE A 500 7.12 -1.13 -11.95
C PHE A 500 8.46 -1.31 -11.26
N ILE A 501 9.34 -0.33 -11.41
CA ILE A 501 10.63 -0.26 -10.70
C ILE A 501 10.43 0.60 -9.46
N TYR A 502 10.67 0.05 -8.29
CA TYR A 502 10.59 0.81 -7.05
C TYR A 502 11.90 1.56 -6.78
N GLN A 503 11.83 2.84 -6.45
CA GLN A 503 12.96 3.73 -6.13
C GLN A 503 14.07 3.03 -5.32
N GLY A 504 15.29 3.01 -5.86
CA GLY A 504 16.46 2.38 -5.26
C GLY A 504 16.59 0.86 -5.51
N GLU A 505 15.59 0.22 -6.13
CA GLU A 505 15.67 -1.18 -6.54
C GLU A 505 16.75 -1.39 -7.57
N GLU A 506 16.87 -0.46 -8.52
CA GLU A 506 17.93 -0.41 -9.53
C GLU A 506 19.34 -0.18 -8.95
N LEU A 507 19.41 0.29 -7.71
CA LEU A 507 20.66 0.44 -6.95
C LEU A 507 20.96 -0.78 -6.06
N GLY A 508 20.06 -1.77 -6.05
CA GLY A 508 20.16 -2.96 -5.20
C GLY A 508 19.89 -2.67 -3.72
N TYR A 509 19.03 -1.73 -3.42
CA TYR A 509 18.65 -1.39 -2.05
C TYR A 509 17.96 -2.58 -1.34
N TRP A 510 18.16 -2.64 -0.04
CA TRP A 510 17.51 -3.58 0.86
C TRP A 510 16.77 -2.82 1.98
N GLY A 511 15.99 -3.50 2.77
CA GLY A 511 15.20 -2.95 3.88
C GLY A 511 14.11 -3.95 4.24
N THR A 512 13.82 -4.05 5.53
CA THR A 512 12.81 -4.98 6.07
C THR A 512 11.75 -4.20 6.81
N LYS A 513 10.49 -4.36 6.43
CA LYS A 513 9.34 -3.66 6.99
C LYS A 513 9.14 -3.91 8.49
N ALA A 514 9.56 -5.07 8.99
CA ALA A 514 9.54 -5.38 10.40
C ALA A 514 10.35 -4.39 11.28
N ASN A 515 11.30 -3.67 10.68
CA ASN A 515 12.07 -2.61 11.35
C ASN A 515 11.36 -1.25 11.37
N GLY A 516 10.29 -1.11 10.62
CA GLY A 516 9.51 0.11 10.39
C GLY A 516 9.40 0.44 8.90
N ASP A 517 8.36 1.15 8.53
CA ASP A 517 8.09 1.52 7.13
C ASP A 517 9.22 2.36 6.53
N GLU A 518 9.83 3.23 7.32
CA GLU A 518 10.90 4.11 6.88
C GLU A 518 12.12 3.33 6.36
N TYR A 519 12.37 2.12 6.89
CA TYR A 519 13.51 1.28 6.48
C TYR A 519 13.33 0.68 5.08
N VAL A 520 12.11 0.58 4.57
CA VAL A 520 11.85 0.18 3.18
C VAL A 520 11.67 1.39 2.25
N ARG A 521 11.64 2.62 2.79
CA ARG A 521 11.42 3.89 2.08
C ARG A 521 12.69 4.75 1.96
N THR A 522 13.84 4.11 1.94
CA THR A 522 15.18 4.71 1.91
C THR A 522 15.31 5.73 0.78
N PRO A 523 15.90 6.92 1.06
CA PRO A 523 16.11 7.96 0.07
C PRO A 523 17.16 7.57 -0.97
N VAL A 524 17.06 8.12 -2.17
CA VAL A 524 18.03 7.87 -3.25
C VAL A 524 19.34 8.59 -2.96
N LYS A 525 20.44 7.84 -2.99
CA LYS A 525 21.80 8.37 -2.92
C LYS A 525 22.30 8.74 -4.32
N TRP A 526 22.24 10.02 -4.67
CA TRP A 526 22.59 10.48 -6.03
C TRP A 526 24.08 10.51 -6.28
N THR A 527 24.85 11.09 -5.36
CA THR A 527 26.29 11.27 -5.50
C THR A 527 27.04 10.63 -4.34
N ARG A 528 28.33 10.34 -4.54
CA ARG A 528 29.20 9.72 -3.52
C ARG A 528 29.24 10.51 -2.22
N SER A 529 29.31 11.83 -2.31
CA SER A 529 29.48 12.73 -1.16
C SER A 529 28.24 13.59 -0.82
N GLY A 530 27.21 13.59 -1.68
CA GLY A 530 26.02 14.43 -1.51
C GLY A 530 25.13 13.99 -0.34
N SER A 531 24.31 14.91 0.16
CA SER A 531 23.22 14.63 1.07
C SER A 531 22.12 13.77 0.42
N VAL A 532 21.17 13.33 1.21
CA VAL A 532 19.99 12.59 0.77
C VAL A 532 18.74 13.23 1.37
N ALA A 533 17.62 13.13 0.70
CA ALA A 533 16.31 13.62 1.17
C ALA A 533 15.75 12.72 2.28
N SER A 534 16.26 12.83 3.49
CA SER A 534 15.90 11.97 4.64
C SER A 534 15.13 12.69 5.75
N GLY A 535 14.85 13.99 5.59
CA GLY A 535 14.24 14.83 6.64
C GLY A 535 12.91 14.29 7.17
N ARG A 536 12.07 13.76 6.30
CA ARG A 536 10.77 13.17 6.69
C ARG A 536 10.87 11.78 7.35
N LEU A 537 12.00 11.10 7.24
CA LEU A 537 12.19 9.75 7.77
C LEU A 537 12.72 9.71 9.20
N GLY A 538 12.98 10.88 9.82
CA GLY A 538 13.37 10.99 11.23
C GLY A 538 14.62 10.18 11.59
N GLY A 539 15.57 9.98 10.68
CA GLY A 539 16.78 9.20 10.89
C GLY A 539 16.61 7.67 10.86
N LYS A 540 15.42 7.17 10.62
CA LYS A 540 15.13 5.73 10.52
C LYS A 540 15.49 5.19 9.12
N VAL A 541 16.77 5.24 8.80
CA VAL A 541 17.32 4.77 7.53
C VAL A 541 18.53 3.89 7.81
N ASP A 542 18.68 2.78 7.10
CA ASP A 542 19.92 2.00 7.15
C ASP A 542 21.04 2.75 6.42
N GLY A 543 21.94 3.38 7.19
CA GLY A 543 23.04 4.17 6.64
C GLY A 543 23.99 3.38 5.73
N SER A 544 23.99 2.04 5.80
CA SER A 544 24.82 1.21 4.92
C SER A 544 24.36 1.25 3.46
N MET A 545 23.07 1.50 3.19
CA MET A 545 22.54 1.73 1.84
C MET A 545 22.90 3.10 1.28
N LEU A 546 23.29 4.03 2.14
CA LEU A 546 23.67 5.40 1.75
C LEU A 546 25.19 5.55 1.58
N SER A 547 25.92 4.44 1.48
CA SER A 547 27.37 4.48 1.24
C SER A 547 27.70 5.04 -0.15
N ALA A 548 28.88 5.62 -0.29
CA ALA A 548 29.36 6.21 -1.55
C ALA A 548 29.28 5.23 -2.73
N ASP A 549 29.56 3.94 -2.48
CA ASP A 549 29.62 2.90 -3.52
C ASP A 549 28.22 2.43 -4.00
N ILE A 550 27.16 2.75 -3.27
CA ILE A 550 25.77 2.43 -3.65
C ILE A 550 25.09 3.63 -4.34
N SER A 551 25.75 4.79 -4.42
CA SER A 551 25.20 5.97 -5.10
C SER A 551 24.98 5.74 -6.60
N VAL A 552 24.04 6.48 -7.18
CA VAL A 552 23.82 6.51 -8.64
C VAL A 552 25.13 6.82 -9.36
N GLU A 553 25.87 7.85 -8.92
CA GLU A 553 27.17 8.23 -9.48
C GLU A 553 28.18 7.06 -9.50
N ALA A 554 28.25 6.30 -8.42
CA ALA A 554 29.17 5.18 -8.31
C ALA A 554 28.78 4.02 -9.23
N GLN A 555 27.51 3.66 -9.24
CA GLN A 555 27.01 2.54 -10.02
C GLN A 555 26.93 2.85 -11.51
N ASP A 556 26.72 4.11 -11.88
CA ASP A 556 26.76 4.52 -13.29
C ASP A 556 28.15 4.40 -13.90
N ALA A 557 29.19 4.55 -13.07
CA ALA A 557 30.59 4.35 -13.47
C ALA A 557 31.03 2.88 -13.47
N ASP A 558 30.24 1.95 -12.90
CA ASP A 558 30.53 0.51 -12.79
C ASP A 558 29.73 -0.31 -13.79
N ALA A 559 30.39 -0.78 -14.86
CA ALA A 559 29.80 -1.62 -15.90
C ALA A 559 29.22 -2.96 -15.34
N SER A 560 29.59 -3.33 -14.11
CA SER A 560 29.11 -4.55 -13.44
C SER A 560 28.03 -4.28 -12.40
N SER A 561 27.53 -3.04 -12.28
CA SER A 561 26.56 -2.63 -11.28
C SER A 561 25.16 -3.23 -11.49
N VAL A 562 24.29 -3.15 -10.47
CA VAL A 562 22.86 -3.48 -10.59
C VAL A 562 22.20 -2.45 -11.50
N LEU A 563 22.53 -1.17 -11.34
CA LEU A 563 22.01 -0.06 -12.15
C LEU A 563 22.24 -0.29 -13.66
N LYS A 564 23.44 -0.80 -14.02
CA LYS A 564 23.74 -1.08 -15.43
C LYS A 564 22.76 -2.10 -16.04
N VAL A 565 22.38 -3.13 -15.30
CA VAL A 565 21.41 -4.13 -15.78
C VAL A 565 20.05 -3.50 -15.99
N TYR A 566 19.56 -2.68 -15.03
CA TYR A 566 18.28 -1.99 -15.20
C TYR A 566 18.29 -1.03 -16.40
N LYS A 567 19.38 -0.31 -16.64
CA LYS A 567 19.51 0.55 -17.83
C LYS A 567 19.50 -0.26 -19.13
N ASP A 568 20.32 -1.32 -19.23
CA ASP A 568 20.44 -2.10 -20.45
C ASP A 568 19.15 -2.83 -20.81
N PHE A 569 18.52 -3.48 -19.82
CA PHE A 569 17.28 -4.20 -20.05
C PHE A 569 16.07 -3.25 -20.21
N GLY A 570 16.07 -2.12 -19.52
CA GLY A 570 15.09 -1.06 -19.70
C GLY A 570 15.16 -0.44 -21.09
N GLU A 571 16.37 -0.14 -21.58
CA GLU A 571 16.59 0.33 -22.95
C GLU A 571 16.14 -0.72 -23.98
N ALA A 572 16.51 -1.99 -23.78
CA ALA A 572 16.10 -3.06 -24.66
C ALA A 572 14.56 -3.19 -24.72
N ARG A 573 13.89 -3.12 -23.55
CA ARG A 573 12.41 -3.17 -23.48
C ARG A 573 11.78 -1.97 -24.19
N SER A 574 12.28 -0.77 -23.98
CA SER A 574 11.73 0.46 -24.58
C SER A 574 11.86 0.52 -26.10
N LYS A 575 12.83 -0.20 -26.68
CA LYS A 575 13.12 -0.21 -28.12
C LYS A 575 12.64 -1.47 -28.84
N CYS A 576 12.25 -2.52 -28.11
CA CYS A 576 11.80 -3.80 -28.68
C CYS A 576 10.30 -3.99 -28.41
N GLU A 577 9.49 -3.94 -29.46
CA GLU A 577 8.04 -4.07 -29.36
C GLU A 577 7.62 -5.40 -28.71
N ALA A 578 8.26 -6.51 -29.07
CA ALA A 578 8.01 -7.80 -28.44
C ALA A 578 8.23 -7.79 -26.92
N LEU A 579 9.28 -7.10 -26.43
CA LEU A 579 9.49 -6.96 -24.98
C LEU A 579 8.50 -6.00 -24.32
N ALA A 580 8.12 -4.92 -25.00
CA ALA A 580 7.24 -3.90 -24.46
C ALA A 580 5.80 -4.40 -24.30
N SER A 581 5.22 -5.00 -25.35
CA SER A 581 3.80 -5.32 -25.44
C SER A 581 3.48 -6.75 -25.88
N GLY A 582 4.50 -7.57 -26.24
CA GLY A 582 4.28 -8.90 -26.79
C GLY A 582 3.69 -9.90 -25.82
N ASP A 583 3.02 -10.91 -26.36
CA ASP A 583 2.49 -12.05 -25.61
C ASP A 583 3.61 -12.91 -25.02
N LEU A 584 3.30 -13.63 -23.96
CA LEU A 584 4.22 -14.55 -23.29
C LEU A 584 4.03 -15.98 -23.80
N GLY A 585 5.01 -16.47 -24.58
CA GLY A 585 5.04 -17.82 -25.12
C GLY A 585 5.95 -18.75 -24.33
N TYR A 586 5.53 -19.97 -24.04
CA TYR A 586 6.37 -20.98 -23.38
C TYR A 586 7.42 -21.54 -24.32
N CYS A 587 8.66 -21.73 -23.84
CA CYS A 587 9.73 -22.41 -24.56
C CYS A 587 10.05 -23.77 -23.92
N ALA A 588 9.66 -24.86 -24.60
CA ALA A 588 9.88 -26.22 -24.10
C ALA A 588 11.32 -26.73 -24.28
N GLU A 589 12.14 -26.07 -25.09
CA GLU A 589 13.48 -26.56 -25.44
C GLU A 589 14.49 -26.52 -24.29
N THR A 590 14.23 -25.74 -23.25
CA THR A 590 15.08 -25.72 -22.06
C THR A 590 14.99 -26.99 -21.23
N GLY A 591 13.86 -27.67 -21.21
CA GLY A 591 13.66 -28.98 -20.60
C GLY A 591 14.32 -29.13 -19.23
N SER A 592 15.21 -30.10 -19.08
CA SER A 592 15.96 -30.40 -17.83
C SER A 592 17.28 -29.62 -17.70
N SER A 593 17.55 -28.63 -18.55
CA SER A 593 18.84 -27.92 -18.58
C SER A 593 19.13 -27.03 -17.36
N GLY A 594 18.12 -26.75 -16.52
CA GLY A 594 18.20 -25.78 -15.42
C GLY A 594 18.01 -24.31 -15.87
N LEU A 595 17.85 -24.09 -17.18
CA LEU A 595 17.51 -22.78 -17.75
C LEU A 595 15.99 -22.61 -17.84
N CYS A 596 15.51 -21.39 -17.70
CA CYS A 596 14.13 -21.00 -17.97
C CYS A 596 14.12 -20.09 -19.20
N ALA A 597 13.25 -20.38 -20.18
CA ALA A 597 13.11 -19.57 -21.38
C ALA A 597 11.65 -19.37 -21.76
N TRP A 598 11.42 -18.24 -22.45
CA TRP A 598 10.13 -17.91 -23.03
C TRP A 598 10.30 -17.05 -24.30
N TYR A 599 9.28 -17.07 -25.12
CA TYR A 599 9.17 -16.13 -26.21
C TYR A 599 8.33 -14.91 -25.82
N ARG A 600 8.66 -13.77 -26.40
CA ARG A 600 7.81 -12.59 -26.41
C ARG A 600 7.53 -12.24 -27.87
N THR A 601 6.26 -12.11 -28.23
CA THR A 601 5.84 -11.96 -29.64
C THR A 601 4.82 -10.84 -29.77
N SER A 602 5.08 -9.86 -30.66
CA SER A 602 4.17 -8.78 -31.04
C SER A 602 4.28 -8.56 -32.54
N GLY A 603 3.22 -8.90 -33.29
CA GLY A 603 3.27 -8.85 -34.77
C GLY A 603 4.45 -9.65 -35.33
N ASP A 604 5.30 -8.98 -36.12
CA ASP A 604 6.53 -9.56 -36.68
C ASP A 604 7.75 -9.48 -35.75
N SER A 605 7.61 -8.87 -34.56
CA SER A 605 8.68 -8.77 -33.57
C SER A 605 8.61 -9.96 -32.62
N GLU A 606 9.68 -10.76 -32.61
CA GLU A 606 9.80 -11.90 -31.68
C GLU A 606 11.20 -11.95 -31.05
N VAL A 607 11.25 -12.24 -29.77
CA VAL A 607 12.51 -12.49 -29.05
C VAL A 607 12.40 -13.77 -28.21
N LEU A 608 13.52 -14.48 -28.10
CA LEU A 608 13.74 -15.54 -27.13
C LEU A 608 14.45 -14.95 -25.91
N VAL A 609 13.85 -15.09 -24.74
CA VAL A 609 14.41 -14.71 -23.44
C VAL A 609 14.86 -15.95 -22.70
N VAL A 610 16.10 -15.98 -22.19
CA VAL A 610 16.65 -17.12 -21.45
C VAL A 610 17.34 -16.64 -20.17
N HIS A 611 16.99 -17.26 -19.04
CA HIS A 611 17.56 -16.99 -17.73
C HIS A 611 18.08 -18.24 -17.05
N ASN A 612 19.20 -18.09 -16.32
CA ASN A 612 19.72 -19.12 -15.44
C ASN A 612 19.43 -18.74 -13.98
N PHE A 613 18.50 -19.45 -13.34
CA PHE A 613 18.13 -19.21 -11.94
C PHE A 613 19.10 -19.85 -10.93
N SER A 614 20.03 -20.68 -11.40
CA SER A 614 20.95 -21.43 -10.53
C SER A 614 22.25 -20.70 -10.26
N GLY A 615 22.91 -21.04 -9.15
CA GLY A 615 24.27 -20.59 -8.83
C GLY A 615 25.38 -21.30 -9.61
N GLY A 616 25.05 -22.12 -10.59
CA GLY A 616 25.98 -22.84 -11.45
C GLY A 616 25.85 -22.47 -12.93
N THR A 617 26.77 -22.97 -13.76
CA THR A 617 26.68 -22.82 -15.22
C THR A 617 25.70 -23.85 -15.79
N ALA A 618 24.81 -23.44 -16.67
CA ALA A 618 23.86 -24.31 -17.36
C ALA A 618 23.93 -24.12 -18.90
N SER A 619 23.60 -25.15 -19.65
CA SER A 619 23.62 -25.13 -21.11
C SER A 619 22.40 -25.81 -21.72
N VAL A 620 21.97 -25.32 -22.86
CA VAL A 620 20.91 -25.90 -23.68
C VAL A 620 21.31 -25.82 -25.17
N THR A 621 20.86 -26.75 -25.99
CA THR A 621 20.96 -26.67 -27.44
C THR A 621 19.57 -26.47 -28.01
N PHE A 622 19.34 -25.34 -28.64
CA PHE A 622 18.09 -25.02 -29.31
C PHE A 622 18.05 -25.68 -30.69
N THR A 623 16.87 -26.12 -31.09
CA THR A 623 16.62 -26.75 -32.41
C THR A 623 15.83 -25.85 -33.33
N SER A 624 14.97 -24.99 -32.80
CA SER A 624 14.12 -24.07 -33.55
C SER A 624 14.50 -22.60 -33.39
N ALA A 625 14.98 -22.22 -32.18
CA ALA A 625 15.30 -20.81 -31.90
C ALA A 625 16.64 -20.35 -32.50
N SER A 626 16.67 -19.10 -32.93
CA SER A 626 17.86 -18.43 -33.43
C SER A 626 18.67 -17.80 -32.28
N LEU A 627 19.98 -18.05 -32.27
CA LEU A 627 20.92 -17.42 -31.32
C LEU A 627 21.88 -16.44 -32.02
N LYS A 628 21.53 -15.95 -33.22
CA LYS A 628 22.42 -15.13 -34.05
C LYS A 628 22.53 -13.70 -33.57
N THR A 629 21.44 -13.10 -33.12
CA THR A 629 21.37 -11.69 -32.76
C THR A 629 21.05 -11.55 -31.28
N LEU A 630 22.08 -11.30 -30.45
CA LEU A 630 21.94 -10.99 -29.04
C LEU A 630 21.47 -9.53 -28.90
N LEU A 631 20.32 -9.32 -28.29
CA LEU A 631 19.74 -8.00 -28.03
C LEU A 631 20.33 -7.38 -26.76
N VAL A 632 20.27 -8.13 -25.64
CA VAL A 632 20.79 -7.69 -24.35
C VAL A 632 21.18 -8.91 -23.51
N SER A 633 22.13 -8.75 -22.60
CA SER A 633 22.53 -9.82 -21.67
C SER A 633 23.09 -9.29 -20.36
N ASN A 634 23.06 -10.16 -19.34
CA ASN A 634 23.75 -9.95 -18.07
C ASN A 634 24.48 -11.23 -17.68
N GLY A 635 25.69 -11.08 -17.12
CA GLY A 635 26.52 -12.21 -16.69
C GLY A 635 27.26 -12.90 -17.84
N SER A 636 27.74 -14.12 -17.62
CA SER A 636 28.49 -14.86 -18.64
C SER A 636 27.55 -15.54 -19.63
N VAL A 637 27.68 -15.18 -20.90
CA VAL A 637 26.89 -15.75 -22.02
C VAL A 637 27.85 -16.25 -23.08
N THR A 638 27.71 -17.52 -23.48
CA THR A 638 28.49 -18.13 -24.56
C THR A 638 27.58 -18.83 -25.54
N VAL A 639 27.70 -18.49 -26.83
CA VAL A 639 26.95 -19.11 -27.92
C VAL A 639 27.94 -19.86 -28.81
N ASN A 640 27.66 -21.15 -29.06
CA ASN A 640 28.41 -21.97 -30.00
C ASN A 640 27.44 -22.72 -30.93
N GLY A 641 27.23 -22.19 -32.13
CA GLY A 641 26.14 -22.62 -33.00
C GLY A 641 24.79 -22.43 -32.33
N ASN A 642 24.07 -23.52 -32.16
CA ASN A 642 22.76 -23.53 -31.49
C ASN A 642 22.84 -23.83 -29.98
N LYS A 643 24.04 -23.98 -29.44
CA LYS A 643 24.25 -24.23 -28.01
C LYS A 643 24.45 -22.92 -27.28
N LEU A 644 23.58 -22.62 -26.31
CA LEU A 644 23.70 -21.52 -25.37
C LEU A 644 24.24 -22.05 -24.03
N THR A 645 25.21 -21.35 -23.46
CA THR A 645 25.71 -21.59 -22.11
C THR A 645 25.61 -20.28 -21.33
N LEU A 646 24.90 -20.32 -20.19
CA LEU A 646 24.76 -19.21 -19.25
C LEU A 646 25.47 -19.52 -17.93
N GLY A 647 26.29 -18.59 -17.46
CA GLY A 647 26.86 -18.63 -16.11
C GLY A 647 25.78 -18.48 -15.03
N ALA A 648 26.19 -18.52 -13.76
CA ALA A 648 25.31 -18.35 -12.61
C ALA A 648 24.53 -17.03 -12.69
N TYR A 649 23.21 -17.08 -12.52
CA TYR A 649 22.31 -15.93 -12.52
C TYR A 649 22.41 -15.03 -13.77
N ALA A 650 22.84 -15.59 -14.90
CA ALA A 650 22.96 -14.89 -16.16
C ALA A 650 21.64 -14.84 -16.94
N SER A 651 21.51 -13.84 -17.79
CA SER A 651 20.34 -13.61 -18.67
C SER A 651 20.79 -13.28 -20.08
N ALA A 652 20.01 -13.70 -21.09
CA ALA A 652 20.22 -13.34 -22.48
C ALA A 652 18.88 -13.22 -23.22
N VAL A 653 18.81 -12.26 -24.15
CA VAL A 653 17.65 -12.06 -25.03
C VAL A 653 18.14 -12.07 -26.47
N PHE A 654 17.53 -12.88 -27.30
CA PHE A 654 17.88 -13.02 -28.71
C PHE A 654 16.70 -12.64 -29.63
N VAL A 655 16.97 -11.87 -30.66
CA VAL A 655 15.99 -11.58 -31.71
C VAL A 655 15.80 -12.84 -32.59
N GLN A 656 14.55 -13.19 -32.88
CA GLN A 656 14.19 -14.36 -33.68
C GLN A 656 14.01 -14.06 -35.16
#